data_9f6881723bea15b9fffef93c4b55a225
#
_entry.id   9f6881723bea15b9fffef93c4b55a225
#
_cell.length_a   1.000
_cell.length_b   1.000
_cell.length_c   1.000
_cell.angle_alpha   90.00
_cell.angle_beta   90.00
_cell.angle_gamma   90.00
#
_symmetry.space_group_name_H-M   'P 1'
#
loop_
_entity.id
_entity.type
_entity.pdbx_description
1 polymer ?
#
loop_
_entity_poly.entity_id
_entity_poly.type
_entity_poly.pdbx_seq_one_letter_code
_entity_poly.pdbx_strand_id
1 'polypeptide(L)'
;MKTLVIAEKPSVAQDIVKALTPTSGKFEKHDDHFENDKYVVTSAVGHLVEIQAPEQYDVKRGKWSFANLPVIPPHFDLKPVDKTKTRLNAVVKQAKRKDVNALINACDAGREGELIFRLIEQYAGGTKNLDKPVQRLWLQSMTPQAIRDGFDNLRTNTQMQGLADAARSRSEADWLVGINGTRAMTAFNSRDGGFFLTTVGRVQTPTLAVVVEREEQIRKFISRDYWEIHAEFAAAAGTYPGKWFDPKWKKEEDAEKKADRKWTAAEAQAIVDAVRGKTASVTEESTPTTQASPGLFDLTSLQREANGKFGFSAKTTLALAQSLYERHKALTYPRTDSRHLPEDYVPVAKQTFEMLADSGMKHLAPHALTALNNNYVRKTPRVFDNKKVSDHFAIIPTLQAPSGLSEAEQKLYDLVVRRFMAVFFPSAEYQVTTRISQVVAPTLPAARGSLPPEGAAPILGRPGNSAVAVHSFKTVGKVLVKPGWLAIYGKEAADEVEDAKDGDKGQNLVPVQPGEQVGVESVEAKGLKTRPPARYSEATLLGAMEGAGKMVDDDELREAMQEKGLGTPATRAATIEGLLNEKYMLREGRELIPTAKAFQLMTLLRGLQVEELSKPELTGEWEYKLAQMEQGKLSRATFMAEIAAMTEHIVKKAKEYDRDTVPGDYATVSAPCPNCGGVVKENYRRYTCTGSDGASEGCGFSFGKSPAGRTFEVAEVEQFMRDKKIGPLDGFRSKAGWPFVAEMALKYNEEDKNWKLEFDFGDDKNEESGEIVEFTGESLGPCPKCGSAVHEHGSNYVCSKAVPTNEQPTPSCDFKSGTLILQQPIEREQIVKLLRTGKTDLLDKFVSNRTRRAFKAMLAWNPEEGKVTFEFAPREGGKKYPPRKTAATKTPFGKAVVKKAAAKTPAAKTAKATAAKKVAKPKAPRKTAVGTLKPSASLAAVIGDGTYARTEVVKKIWDYIKANNLQDPADKRSIKADGKLQAVFGKDQATMFELAGIIGKHLS
;
A
#
# COMPACT_ATOMS: atom_id res chain seq x y z
N MET A 1 -33.98 -28.74 -27.82
CA MET A 1 -33.23 -27.47 -27.94
C MET A 1 -33.03 -26.90 -26.56
N LYS A 2 -31.75 -26.56 -26.21
CA LYS A 2 -31.38 -26.12 -24.89
C LYS A 2 -30.87 -24.66 -24.92
N THR A 3 -30.95 -23.97 -23.78
CA THR A 3 -30.38 -22.64 -23.61
C THR A 3 -29.14 -22.74 -22.73
N LEU A 4 -28.02 -22.19 -23.19
CA LEU A 4 -26.77 -22.10 -22.40
C LEU A 4 -26.79 -20.87 -21.48
N VAL A 5 -26.65 -21.11 -20.20
CA VAL A 5 -26.49 -20.05 -19.17
C VAL A 5 -25.03 -19.96 -18.81
N ILE A 6 -24.42 -18.78 -18.97
CA ILE A 6 -23.01 -18.52 -18.62
C ILE A 6 -22.96 -17.57 -17.42
N ALA A 7 -22.63 -18.11 -16.26
CA ALA A 7 -22.40 -17.32 -15.04
C ALA A 7 -20.93 -16.86 -14.99
N GLU A 8 -20.65 -15.80 -14.21
CA GLU A 8 -19.28 -15.32 -14.01
C GLU A 8 -18.44 -16.25 -13.14
N LYS A 9 -19.08 -16.86 -12.13
CA LYS A 9 -18.41 -17.66 -11.09
C LYS A 9 -19.07 -19.04 -10.93
N PRO A 10 -18.32 -20.09 -10.58
CA PRO A 10 -18.89 -21.43 -10.36
C PRO A 10 -19.93 -21.48 -9.24
N SER A 11 -19.79 -20.64 -8.19
CA SER A 11 -20.78 -20.53 -7.12
C SER A 11 -22.12 -20.03 -7.62
N VAL A 12 -22.12 -18.99 -8.46
CA VAL A 12 -23.34 -18.41 -9.06
C VAL A 12 -24.03 -19.45 -9.95
N ALA A 13 -23.29 -20.22 -10.75
CA ALA A 13 -23.85 -21.30 -11.55
C ALA A 13 -24.56 -22.36 -10.67
N GLN A 14 -23.97 -22.71 -9.51
CA GLN A 14 -24.59 -23.63 -8.56
C GLN A 14 -25.86 -23.06 -7.94
N ASP A 15 -25.88 -21.78 -7.61
CA ASP A 15 -27.07 -21.13 -7.00
C ASP A 15 -28.19 -21.01 -8.03
N ILE A 16 -27.87 -20.72 -9.30
CA ILE A 16 -28.85 -20.77 -10.41
C ILE A 16 -29.44 -22.17 -10.55
N VAL A 17 -28.61 -23.22 -10.57
CA VAL A 17 -29.07 -24.60 -10.63
C VAL A 17 -30.01 -24.98 -9.49
N LYS A 18 -29.63 -24.60 -8.24
CA LYS A 18 -30.49 -24.83 -7.07
C LYS A 18 -31.83 -24.12 -7.18
N ALA A 19 -31.81 -22.85 -7.61
CA ALA A 19 -33.00 -22.03 -7.74
C ALA A 19 -33.95 -22.54 -8.82
N LEU A 20 -33.42 -23.04 -9.95
CA LEU A 20 -34.21 -23.53 -11.08
C LEU A 20 -34.68 -25.00 -10.94
N THR A 21 -34.01 -25.81 -10.10
CA THR A 21 -34.37 -27.24 -9.96
C THR A 21 -35.84 -27.48 -9.66
N PRO A 22 -36.53 -26.72 -8.79
CA PRO A 22 -37.95 -26.91 -8.50
C PRO A 22 -38.88 -26.67 -9.71
N THR A 23 -38.49 -25.78 -10.65
CA THR A 23 -39.35 -25.34 -11.77
C THR A 23 -38.95 -25.94 -13.13
N SER A 24 -37.66 -26.28 -13.31
CA SER A 24 -37.14 -26.77 -14.59
C SER A 24 -36.71 -28.24 -14.58
N GLY A 25 -36.80 -28.92 -13.41
CA GLY A 25 -36.36 -30.31 -13.24
C GLY A 25 -34.91 -30.42 -12.75
N LYS A 26 -34.54 -31.64 -12.37
CA LYS A 26 -33.21 -31.95 -11.81
C LYS A 26 -32.10 -31.77 -12.85
N PHE A 27 -31.02 -31.16 -12.45
CA PHE A 27 -29.82 -31.03 -13.25
C PHE A 27 -28.83 -32.18 -12.99
N GLU A 28 -28.27 -32.71 -14.05
CA GLU A 28 -27.14 -33.61 -14.01
C GLU A 28 -25.85 -32.80 -13.91
N LYS A 29 -24.93 -33.21 -13.04
CA LYS A 29 -23.66 -32.56 -12.87
C LYS A 29 -22.57 -33.23 -13.68
N HIS A 30 -21.95 -32.46 -14.57
CA HIS A 30 -20.75 -32.82 -15.32
C HIS A 30 -19.51 -32.08 -14.75
N ASP A 31 -18.33 -32.35 -15.30
CA ASP A 31 -17.07 -31.77 -14.85
C ASP A 31 -17.03 -30.24 -15.02
N ASP A 32 -17.62 -29.74 -16.11
CA ASP A 32 -17.54 -28.34 -16.53
C ASP A 32 -18.89 -27.62 -16.62
N HIS A 33 -20.02 -28.30 -16.40
CA HIS A 33 -21.37 -27.73 -16.47
C HIS A 33 -22.40 -28.55 -15.69
N PHE A 34 -23.61 -28.00 -15.60
CA PHE A 34 -24.82 -28.69 -15.16
C PHE A 34 -25.81 -28.70 -16.31
N GLU A 35 -26.56 -29.78 -16.49
CA GLU A 35 -27.46 -29.93 -17.62
C GLU A 35 -28.78 -30.57 -17.23
N ASN A 36 -29.86 -30.09 -17.83
CA ASN A 36 -31.19 -30.75 -17.84
C ASN A 36 -31.82 -30.65 -19.25
N ASP A 37 -33.08 -30.94 -19.39
CA ASP A 37 -33.75 -30.92 -20.70
C ASP A 37 -33.82 -29.50 -21.31
N LYS A 38 -33.85 -28.44 -20.49
CA LYS A 38 -34.02 -27.04 -20.91
C LYS A 38 -32.74 -26.25 -20.93
N TYR A 39 -31.85 -26.50 -19.98
CA TYR A 39 -30.69 -25.62 -19.72
C TYR A 39 -29.38 -26.39 -19.65
N VAL A 40 -28.33 -25.74 -20.14
CA VAL A 40 -26.95 -26.07 -19.85
C VAL A 40 -26.38 -24.90 -19.05
N VAL A 41 -25.97 -25.11 -17.81
CA VAL A 41 -25.47 -24.05 -16.93
C VAL A 41 -23.99 -24.22 -16.71
N THR A 42 -23.20 -23.26 -17.14
CA THR A 42 -21.75 -23.25 -16.97
C THR A 42 -21.30 -21.92 -16.37
N SER A 43 -20.01 -21.75 -16.10
CA SER A 43 -19.47 -20.48 -15.60
C SER A 43 -18.12 -20.15 -16.21
N ALA A 44 -17.79 -18.89 -16.20
CA ALA A 44 -16.41 -18.40 -16.24
C ALA A 44 -15.74 -18.58 -14.86
N VAL A 45 -14.58 -17.97 -14.68
CA VAL A 45 -13.85 -17.75 -13.41
C VAL A 45 -13.26 -16.34 -13.40
N GLY A 46 -14.10 -15.35 -13.75
CA GLY A 46 -13.67 -14.02 -14.14
C GLY A 46 -13.27 -13.97 -15.62
N HIS A 47 -12.37 -13.08 -16.01
CA HIS A 47 -11.90 -12.96 -17.39
C HIS A 47 -11.24 -14.24 -17.90
N LEU A 48 -11.73 -14.73 -19.03
CA LEU A 48 -11.18 -15.88 -19.77
C LEU A 48 -10.44 -15.46 -21.04
N VAL A 49 -10.73 -14.26 -21.52
CA VAL A 49 -10.25 -13.68 -22.77
C VAL A 49 -9.70 -12.27 -22.50
N GLU A 50 -8.63 -11.90 -23.16
CA GLU A 50 -8.02 -10.56 -23.09
C GLU A 50 -7.68 -10.04 -24.50
N ILE A 51 -7.49 -8.72 -24.64
CA ILE A 51 -7.04 -8.10 -25.89
C ILE A 51 -5.58 -8.49 -26.14
N GLN A 52 -5.24 -8.80 -27.39
CA GLN A 52 -3.88 -9.15 -27.80
C GLN A 52 -2.89 -8.00 -27.54
N ALA A 53 -1.65 -8.35 -27.20
CA ALA A 53 -0.58 -7.40 -27.08
C ALA A 53 -0.15 -6.82 -28.45
N PRO A 54 0.40 -5.60 -28.52
CA PRO A 54 0.82 -4.98 -29.79
C PRO A 54 1.76 -5.82 -30.63
N GLU A 55 2.64 -6.61 -30.00
CA GLU A 55 3.60 -7.51 -30.65
C GLU A 55 2.94 -8.59 -31.50
N GLN A 56 1.69 -8.92 -31.19
CA GLN A 56 0.93 -9.97 -31.89
C GLN A 56 0.26 -9.43 -33.17
N TYR A 57 0.07 -8.11 -33.27
CA TYR A 57 -0.41 -7.46 -34.51
C TYR A 57 0.73 -7.28 -35.52
N ASP A 58 1.95 -6.97 -35.06
CA ASP A 58 3.15 -6.84 -35.88
C ASP A 58 4.41 -7.06 -35.00
N VAL A 59 5.26 -8.01 -35.39
CA VAL A 59 6.51 -8.36 -34.67
C VAL A 59 7.45 -7.15 -34.54
N LYS A 60 7.46 -6.22 -35.54
CA LYS A 60 8.26 -4.98 -35.49
C LYS A 60 7.79 -4.05 -34.37
N ARG A 61 6.54 -4.12 -33.94
CA ARG A 61 5.96 -3.33 -32.86
C ARG A 61 6.37 -3.78 -31.47
N GLY A 62 7.16 -4.85 -31.36
CA GLY A 62 7.77 -5.29 -30.09
C GLY A 62 8.84 -4.36 -29.57
N LYS A 63 9.42 -3.49 -30.40
CA LYS A 63 10.39 -2.49 -29.95
C LYS A 63 9.65 -1.23 -29.49
N TRP A 64 9.91 -0.82 -28.26
CA TRP A 64 9.35 0.40 -27.67
C TRP A 64 10.12 1.62 -28.20
N SER A 65 9.82 2.02 -29.44
CA SER A 65 10.42 3.18 -30.12
C SER A 65 9.33 4.00 -30.79
N PHE A 66 9.56 5.29 -30.94
CA PHE A 66 8.63 6.21 -31.61
C PHE A 66 8.33 5.86 -33.06
N ALA A 67 9.20 5.10 -33.72
CA ALA A 67 8.94 4.64 -35.09
C ALA A 67 7.74 3.66 -35.19
N ASN A 68 7.38 3.05 -34.07
CA ASN A 68 6.31 2.05 -33.98
C ASN A 68 5.09 2.55 -33.20
N LEU A 69 5.03 3.80 -32.86
CA LEU A 69 3.95 4.43 -32.09
C LEU A 69 3.24 5.53 -32.88
N PRO A 70 1.93 5.73 -32.67
CA PRO A 70 1.05 4.96 -31.82
C PRO A 70 0.64 3.60 -32.39
N VAL A 71 0.29 2.63 -31.53
CA VAL A 71 -0.34 1.39 -31.91
C VAL A 71 -1.84 1.55 -31.74
N ILE A 72 -2.54 1.78 -32.85
CA ILE A 72 -4.00 1.85 -32.92
C ILE A 72 -4.44 0.77 -33.91
N PRO A 73 -4.88 -0.42 -33.41
CA PRO A 73 -5.30 -1.51 -34.28
C PRO A 73 -6.66 -1.17 -34.91
N PRO A 74 -6.92 -1.58 -36.16
CA PRO A 74 -8.20 -1.39 -36.82
C PRO A 74 -9.32 -2.20 -36.15
N HIS A 75 -8.98 -3.27 -35.46
CA HIS A 75 -9.85 -4.08 -34.63
C HIS A 75 -9.04 -4.69 -33.48
N PHE A 76 -9.70 -4.94 -32.37
CA PHE A 76 -9.07 -5.52 -31.17
C PHE A 76 -9.21 -7.04 -31.19
N ASP A 77 -8.14 -7.70 -31.60
CA ASP A 77 -8.08 -9.16 -31.57
C ASP A 77 -7.96 -9.69 -30.15
N LEU A 78 -8.53 -10.87 -29.96
CA LEU A 78 -8.66 -11.50 -28.66
C LEU A 78 -7.75 -12.71 -28.53
N LYS A 79 -7.23 -12.95 -27.36
CA LYS A 79 -6.49 -14.16 -26.99
C LYS A 79 -7.00 -14.75 -25.67
N PRO A 80 -6.86 -16.06 -25.46
CA PRO A 80 -7.13 -16.68 -24.18
C PRO A 80 -6.19 -16.17 -23.09
N VAL A 81 -6.70 -16.01 -21.87
CA VAL A 81 -5.88 -15.86 -20.68
C VAL A 81 -5.28 -17.23 -20.35
N ASP A 82 -3.95 -17.35 -20.38
CA ASP A 82 -3.24 -18.65 -20.28
C ASP A 82 -3.66 -19.49 -19.07
N LYS A 83 -3.82 -18.87 -17.91
CA LYS A 83 -4.18 -19.53 -16.65
C LYS A 83 -5.58 -20.13 -16.66
N THR A 84 -6.49 -19.59 -17.49
CA THR A 84 -7.90 -19.97 -17.55
C THR A 84 -8.29 -20.62 -18.88
N LYS A 85 -7.35 -20.88 -19.76
CA LYS A 85 -7.57 -21.41 -21.12
C LYS A 85 -8.39 -22.70 -21.13
N THR A 86 -8.15 -23.63 -20.20
CA THR A 86 -8.93 -24.86 -20.06
C THR A 86 -10.41 -24.56 -19.80
N ARG A 87 -10.68 -23.58 -18.94
CA ARG A 87 -12.06 -23.18 -18.64
C ARG A 87 -12.72 -22.48 -19.83
N LEU A 88 -11.99 -21.62 -20.54
CA LEU A 88 -12.48 -21.00 -21.78
C LEU A 88 -12.88 -22.08 -22.81
N ASN A 89 -12.02 -23.06 -23.05
CA ASN A 89 -12.30 -24.15 -24.00
C ASN A 89 -13.57 -24.91 -23.59
N ALA A 90 -13.80 -25.16 -22.31
CA ALA A 90 -15.00 -25.81 -21.82
C ALA A 90 -16.26 -24.96 -22.12
N VAL A 91 -16.25 -23.68 -21.83
CA VAL A 91 -17.38 -22.76 -22.11
C VAL A 91 -17.63 -22.64 -23.60
N VAL A 92 -16.59 -22.47 -24.43
CA VAL A 92 -16.69 -22.39 -25.89
C VAL A 92 -17.25 -23.66 -26.48
N LYS A 93 -16.86 -24.84 -25.96
CA LYS A 93 -17.41 -26.16 -26.38
C LYS A 93 -18.92 -26.18 -26.14
N GLN A 94 -19.41 -25.76 -25.00
CA GLN A 94 -20.86 -25.73 -24.73
C GLN A 94 -21.59 -24.70 -25.62
N ALA A 95 -20.99 -23.51 -25.84
CA ALA A 95 -21.57 -22.48 -26.70
C ALA A 95 -21.72 -22.91 -28.20
N LYS A 96 -20.84 -23.80 -28.69
CA LYS A 96 -20.84 -24.31 -30.07
C LYS A 96 -21.70 -25.55 -30.27
N ARG A 97 -22.32 -26.09 -29.24
CA ARG A 97 -23.21 -27.25 -29.35
C ARG A 97 -24.39 -26.97 -30.31
N LYS A 98 -24.73 -27.94 -31.15
CA LYS A 98 -25.85 -27.81 -32.10
C LYS A 98 -27.22 -27.84 -31.45
N ASP A 99 -27.35 -28.52 -30.31
CA ASP A 99 -28.58 -28.62 -29.53
C ASP A 99 -28.80 -27.42 -28.61
N VAL A 100 -27.80 -26.49 -28.47
CA VAL A 100 -27.89 -25.20 -27.81
C VAL A 100 -28.25 -24.15 -28.86
N ASN A 101 -29.42 -23.54 -28.73
CA ASN A 101 -29.94 -22.58 -29.72
C ASN A 101 -30.03 -21.13 -29.19
N ALA A 102 -29.82 -20.89 -27.88
CA ALA A 102 -29.84 -19.58 -27.28
C ALA A 102 -28.80 -19.48 -26.15
N LEU A 103 -28.37 -18.26 -25.82
CA LEU A 103 -27.44 -17.93 -24.74
C LEU A 103 -28.09 -17.01 -23.72
N ILE A 104 -27.84 -17.25 -22.44
CA ILE A 104 -28.17 -16.32 -21.35
C ILE A 104 -26.89 -15.86 -20.70
N ASN A 105 -26.65 -14.55 -20.75
CA ASN A 105 -25.61 -13.91 -19.99
C ASN A 105 -26.09 -13.77 -18.52
N ALA A 106 -25.53 -14.59 -17.63
CA ALA A 106 -25.77 -14.59 -16.20
C ALA A 106 -24.52 -14.18 -15.41
N CYS A 107 -23.64 -13.39 -16.04
CA CYS A 107 -22.52 -12.73 -15.34
C CYS A 107 -23.04 -11.60 -14.44
N ASP A 108 -22.19 -11.05 -13.60
CA ASP A 108 -22.55 -10.01 -12.62
C ASP A 108 -23.26 -8.81 -13.28
N ALA A 109 -24.15 -8.16 -12.57
CA ALA A 109 -25.07 -7.14 -13.09
C ALA A 109 -24.39 -5.78 -13.26
N GLY A 110 -23.38 -5.69 -14.14
CA GLY A 110 -22.62 -4.49 -14.41
C GLY A 110 -21.83 -4.54 -15.71
N ARG A 111 -21.06 -3.48 -15.99
CA ARG A 111 -20.18 -3.36 -17.16
C ARG A 111 -19.18 -4.50 -17.23
N GLU A 112 -18.61 -4.90 -16.07
CA GLU A 112 -17.59 -5.94 -16.01
C GLU A 112 -18.15 -7.31 -16.42
N GLY A 113 -19.29 -7.70 -15.84
CA GLY A 113 -19.95 -8.97 -16.21
C GLY A 113 -20.44 -8.98 -17.67
N GLU A 114 -20.90 -7.83 -18.18
CA GLU A 114 -21.26 -7.69 -19.59
C GLU A 114 -20.02 -7.88 -20.49
N LEU A 115 -18.87 -7.25 -20.14
CA LEU A 115 -17.62 -7.39 -20.86
C LEU A 115 -17.13 -8.84 -20.90
N ILE A 116 -17.11 -9.53 -19.75
CA ILE A 116 -16.68 -10.93 -19.66
C ILE A 116 -17.48 -11.82 -20.63
N PHE A 117 -18.81 -11.67 -20.61
CA PHE A 117 -19.66 -12.45 -21.50
C PHE A 117 -19.42 -12.10 -22.97
N ARG A 118 -19.36 -10.82 -23.33
CA ARG A 118 -19.19 -10.38 -24.73
C ARG A 118 -17.85 -10.80 -25.32
N LEU A 119 -16.78 -10.79 -24.54
CA LEU A 119 -15.48 -11.28 -24.97
C LEU A 119 -15.50 -12.81 -25.21
N ILE A 120 -16.21 -13.56 -24.35
CA ILE A 120 -16.38 -15.01 -24.55
C ILE A 120 -17.22 -15.30 -25.80
N GLU A 121 -18.34 -14.60 -26.01
CA GLU A 121 -19.20 -14.69 -27.17
C GLU A 121 -18.44 -14.41 -28.46
N GLN A 122 -17.72 -13.28 -28.52
CA GLN A 122 -16.88 -12.90 -29.66
C GLN A 122 -15.78 -13.94 -29.95
N TYR A 123 -15.08 -14.40 -28.94
CA TYR A 123 -14.03 -15.40 -29.09
C TYR A 123 -14.60 -16.74 -29.58
N ALA A 124 -15.76 -17.16 -29.05
CA ALA A 124 -16.42 -18.38 -29.49
C ALA A 124 -16.92 -18.29 -30.93
N GLY A 125 -17.42 -17.12 -31.36
CA GLY A 125 -17.86 -16.86 -32.73
C GLY A 125 -16.71 -16.86 -33.74
N GLY A 126 -15.54 -16.35 -33.32
CA GLY A 126 -14.39 -16.16 -34.20
C GLY A 126 -14.71 -15.18 -35.35
N THR A 127 -14.42 -15.53 -36.59
CA THR A 127 -14.74 -14.70 -37.76
C THR A 127 -16.22 -14.73 -38.18
N LYS A 128 -17.00 -15.66 -37.64
CA LYS A 128 -18.45 -15.77 -37.83
C LYS A 128 -19.10 -15.66 -36.47
N ASN A 129 -20.14 -14.81 -36.35
CA ASN A 129 -20.91 -14.75 -35.12
C ASN A 129 -21.48 -16.13 -34.76
N LEU A 130 -21.71 -16.39 -33.46
CA LEU A 130 -22.33 -17.66 -33.01
C LEU A 130 -23.76 -17.86 -33.56
N ASP A 131 -24.38 -16.80 -34.07
CA ASP A 131 -25.71 -16.79 -34.68
C ASP A 131 -26.81 -17.36 -33.74
N LYS A 132 -26.66 -17.08 -32.45
CA LYS A 132 -27.55 -17.50 -31.39
C LYS A 132 -28.11 -16.29 -30.66
N PRO A 133 -29.44 -16.20 -30.43
CA PRO A 133 -30.01 -15.11 -29.66
C PRO A 133 -29.44 -15.07 -28.23
N VAL A 134 -29.17 -13.87 -27.77
CA VAL A 134 -28.62 -13.61 -26.42
C VAL A 134 -29.68 -12.90 -25.59
N GLN A 135 -29.87 -13.36 -24.37
CA GLN A 135 -30.66 -12.68 -23.32
C GLN A 135 -29.79 -12.43 -22.09
N ARG A 136 -30.23 -11.51 -21.25
CA ARG A 136 -29.50 -11.07 -20.07
C ARG A 136 -30.30 -11.36 -18.80
N LEU A 137 -29.74 -12.17 -17.93
CA LEU A 137 -30.19 -12.33 -16.56
C LEU A 137 -29.55 -11.22 -15.68
N TRP A 138 -30.36 -10.37 -15.09
CA TRP A 138 -29.90 -9.25 -14.28
C TRP A 138 -30.24 -9.50 -12.80
N LEU A 139 -29.21 -9.82 -11.99
CA LEU A 139 -29.38 -10.19 -10.59
C LEU A 139 -28.65 -9.22 -9.67
N GLN A 140 -29.37 -8.59 -8.76
CA GLN A 140 -28.83 -7.78 -7.66
C GLN A 140 -29.06 -8.48 -6.30
N SER A 141 -29.83 -9.56 -6.27
CA SER A 141 -30.03 -10.47 -5.16
C SER A 141 -29.80 -11.91 -5.58
N MET A 142 -29.26 -12.72 -4.68
CA MET A 142 -28.94 -14.13 -4.90
C MET A 142 -29.91 -15.07 -4.17
N THR A 143 -31.06 -14.57 -3.69
CA THR A 143 -32.09 -15.44 -3.13
C THR A 143 -32.69 -16.32 -4.22
N PRO A 144 -33.08 -17.57 -3.90
CA PRO A 144 -33.66 -18.46 -4.91
C PRO A 144 -34.89 -17.87 -5.63
N GLN A 145 -35.68 -17.05 -4.94
CA GLN A 145 -36.83 -16.38 -5.55
C GLN A 145 -36.37 -15.30 -6.53
N ALA A 146 -35.44 -14.43 -6.15
CA ALA A 146 -34.90 -13.39 -7.02
C ALA A 146 -34.27 -13.96 -8.31
N ILE A 147 -33.59 -15.11 -8.20
CA ILE A 147 -33.07 -15.83 -9.39
C ILE A 147 -34.21 -16.29 -10.30
N ARG A 148 -35.29 -16.90 -9.78
CA ARG A 148 -36.46 -17.32 -10.59
C ARG A 148 -37.12 -16.11 -11.25
N ASP A 149 -37.41 -15.06 -10.48
CA ASP A 149 -38.00 -13.83 -10.99
C ASP A 149 -37.14 -13.21 -12.10
N GLY A 150 -35.81 -13.29 -11.97
CA GLY A 150 -34.87 -12.85 -12.99
C GLY A 150 -34.97 -13.68 -14.29
N PHE A 151 -35.16 -14.98 -14.20
CA PHE A 151 -35.38 -15.84 -15.36
C PHE A 151 -36.73 -15.61 -16.05
N ASP A 152 -37.73 -15.20 -15.29
CA ASP A 152 -39.03 -14.80 -15.82
C ASP A 152 -39.00 -13.42 -16.50
N ASN A 153 -38.00 -12.58 -16.16
CA ASN A 153 -37.83 -11.20 -16.63
C ASN A 153 -36.49 -10.97 -17.34
N LEU A 154 -36.07 -11.87 -18.22
CA LEU A 154 -34.83 -11.73 -18.98
C LEU A 154 -34.88 -10.49 -19.88
N ARG A 155 -33.78 -9.71 -19.88
CA ARG A 155 -33.60 -8.55 -20.76
C ARG A 155 -33.15 -9.01 -22.15
N THR A 156 -33.59 -8.28 -23.18
CA THR A 156 -33.20 -8.55 -24.55
C THR A 156 -31.79 -8.03 -24.85
N ASN A 157 -31.16 -8.59 -25.92
CA ASN A 157 -29.84 -8.11 -26.38
C ASN A 157 -29.86 -6.63 -26.76
N THR A 158 -30.93 -6.14 -27.36
CA THR A 158 -31.09 -4.73 -27.74
C THR A 158 -31.10 -3.81 -26.54
N GLN A 159 -31.76 -4.20 -25.45
CA GLN A 159 -31.74 -3.43 -24.19
C GLN A 159 -30.35 -3.36 -23.55
N MET A 160 -29.48 -4.28 -23.85
CA MET A 160 -28.12 -4.38 -23.26
C MET A 160 -27.02 -3.80 -24.18
N GLN A 161 -27.36 -3.37 -25.41
CA GLN A 161 -26.36 -2.94 -26.38
C GLN A 161 -25.55 -1.74 -25.89
N GLY A 162 -26.18 -0.73 -25.32
CA GLY A 162 -25.48 0.45 -24.78
C GLY A 162 -24.49 0.08 -23.68
N LEU A 163 -24.90 -0.83 -22.78
CA LEU A 163 -24.00 -1.33 -21.72
C LEU A 163 -22.83 -2.14 -22.30
N ALA A 164 -23.07 -2.98 -23.30
CA ALA A 164 -22.05 -3.75 -23.99
C ALA A 164 -21.04 -2.86 -24.70
N ASP A 165 -21.52 -1.82 -25.38
CA ASP A 165 -20.66 -0.83 -26.06
C ASP A 165 -19.84 -0.01 -25.06
N ALA A 166 -20.42 0.42 -23.96
CA ALA A 166 -19.70 1.14 -22.90
C ALA A 166 -18.62 0.25 -22.26
N ALA A 167 -18.94 -1.00 -21.94
CA ALA A 167 -18.01 -1.95 -21.35
C ALA A 167 -16.79 -2.23 -22.24
N ARG A 168 -17.04 -2.47 -23.53
CA ARG A 168 -15.98 -2.65 -24.54
C ARG A 168 -15.15 -1.42 -24.74
N SER A 169 -15.80 -0.26 -24.92
CA SER A 169 -15.12 1.01 -25.16
C SER A 169 -14.19 1.36 -24.02
N ARG A 170 -14.62 1.16 -22.77
CA ARG A 170 -13.76 1.37 -21.59
C ARG A 170 -12.51 0.49 -21.62
N SER A 171 -12.67 -0.81 -21.88
CA SER A 171 -11.55 -1.77 -21.93
C SER A 171 -10.55 -1.44 -23.04
N GLU A 172 -11.04 -1.10 -24.22
CA GLU A 172 -10.22 -0.77 -25.38
C GLU A 172 -9.54 0.60 -25.24
N ALA A 173 -10.21 1.58 -24.65
CA ALA A 173 -9.64 2.90 -24.32
C ALA A 173 -8.53 2.80 -23.29
N ASP A 174 -8.74 2.05 -22.19
CA ASP A 174 -7.71 1.80 -21.18
C ASP A 174 -6.48 1.09 -21.78
N TRP A 175 -6.70 0.16 -22.73
CA TRP A 175 -5.63 -0.49 -23.47
C TRP A 175 -4.86 0.51 -24.38
N LEU A 176 -5.57 1.32 -25.18
CA LEU A 176 -4.94 2.27 -26.11
C LEU A 176 -4.08 3.30 -25.37
N VAL A 177 -4.66 3.98 -24.37
CA VAL A 177 -3.98 5.04 -23.64
C VAL A 177 -2.87 4.47 -22.75
N GLY A 178 -3.14 3.36 -22.05
CA GLY A 178 -2.18 2.74 -21.16
C GLY A 178 -0.93 2.21 -21.87
N ILE A 179 -1.10 1.48 -22.96
CA ILE A 179 0.02 0.90 -23.73
C ILE A 179 0.79 1.97 -24.48
N ASN A 180 0.11 2.84 -25.22
CA ASN A 180 0.79 3.86 -26.03
C ASN A 180 1.44 4.92 -25.14
N GLY A 181 0.77 5.39 -24.10
CA GLY A 181 1.32 6.33 -23.14
C GLY A 181 2.55 5.77 -22.43
N THR A 182 2.47 4.54 -21.88
CA THR A 182 3.61 3.88 -21.25
C THR A 182 4.80 3.72 -22.19
N ARG A 183 4.55 3.29 -23.44
CA ARG A 183 5.63 3.10 -24.42
C ARG A 183 6.22 4.42 -24.89
N ALA A 184 5.41 5.45 -25.10
CA ALA A 184 5.89 6.78 -25.46
C ALA A 184 6.75 7.40 -24.35
N MET A 185 6.30 7.38 -23.10
CA MET A 185 7.08 7.90 -21.96
C MET A 185 8.34 7.09 -21.73
N THR A 186 8.29 5.77 -21.90
CA THR A 186 9.49 4.91 -21.79
C THR A 186 10.47 5.19 -22.92
N ALA A 187 10.00 5.34 -24.16
CA ALA A 187 10.84 5.68 -25.32
C ALA A 187 11.47 7.07 -25.14
N PHE A 188 10.72 8.05 -24.65
CA PHE A 188 11.22 9.38 -24.32
C PHE A 188 12.36 9.32 -23.31
N ASN A 189 12.16 8.64 -22.19
CA ASN A 189 13.12 8.51 -21.13
C ASN A 189 14.34 7.63 -21.46
N SER A 190 14.27 6.84 -22.54
CA SER A 190 15.33 5.89 -22.96
C SER A 190 16.09 6.37 -24.19
N ARG A 191 15.93 7.64 -24.64
CA ARG A 191 16.60 8.17 -25.84
C ARG A 191 18.13 8.12 -25.77
N ASP A 192 18.72 8.31 -24.56
CA ASP A 192 20.17 8.29 -24.35
C ASP A 192 20.74 6.93 -24.04
N GLY A 193 19.99 5.87 -24.31
CA GLY A 193 20.37 4.51 -23.97
C GLY A 193 19.78 4.02 -22.65
N GLY A 194 19.86 2.71 -22.43
CA GLY A 194 19.18 2.06 -21.32
C GLY A 194 17.68 1.83 -21.58
N PHE A 195 17.02 1.22 -20.62
CA PHE A 195 15.56 0.99 -20.63
C PHE A 195 14.95 1.51 -19.31
N PHE A 196 14.25 2.63 -19.40
CA PHE A 196 13.65 3.30 -18.22
C PHE A 196 12.12 3.21 -18.28
N LEU A 197 11.61 2.07 -17.79
CA LEU A 197 10.16 1.84 -17.75
C LEU A 197 9.44 2.99 -17.02
N THR A 198 8.57 3.67 -17.76
CA THR A 198 7.80 4.81 -17.29
C THR A 198 6.32 4.55 -17.57
N THR A 199 5.65 3.95 -16.60
CA THR A 199 4.25 3.55 -16.71
C THR A 199 3.33 4.73 -16.47
N VAL A 200 2.32 4.85 -17.32
CA VAL A 200 1.20 5.79 -17.18
C VAL A 200 -0.12 5.08 -17.42
N GLY A 201 -1.19 5.61 -16.83
CA GLY A 201 -2.53 5.06 -16.99
C GLY A 201 -3.56 5.92 -16.30
N ARG A 202 -4.79 5.89 -16.83
CA ARG A 202 -5.92 6.73 -16.42
C ARG A 202 -6.25 6.72 -14.91
N VAL A 203 -5.97 5.64 -14.21
CA VAL A 203 -6.20 5.51 -12.76
C VAL A 203 -4.89 5.63 -11.99
N GLN A 204 -3.84 4.96 -12.46
CA GLN A 204 -2.55 4.89 -11.78
C GLN A 204 -1.87 6.26 -11.67
N THR A 205 -1.88 7.03 -12.75
CA THR A 205 -1.17 8.32 -12.80
C THR A 205 -1.84 9.39 -11.94
N PRO A 206 -3.18 9.60 -11.97
CA PRO A 206 -3.84 10.52 -11.05
C PRO A 206 -3.71 10.09 -9.58
N THR A 207 -3.75 8.80 -9.29
CA THR A 207 -3.50 8.31 -7.92
C THR A 207 -2.10 8.68 -7.43
N LEU A 208 -1.09 8.61 -8.31
CA LEU A 208 0.27 9.05 -8.00
C LEU A 208 0.35 10.56 -7.83
N ALA A 209 -0.34 11.33 -8.69
CA ALA A 209 -0.38 12.79 -8.65
C ALA A 209 -0.88 13.29 -7.28
N VAL A 210 -1.95 12.71 -6.75
CA VAL A 210 -2.49 13.02 -5.41
C VAL A 210 -1.42 12.89 -4.31
N VAL A 211 -0.58 11.86 -4.39
CA VAL A 211 0.50 11.64 -3.40
C VAL A 211 1.65 12.63 -3.60
N VAL A 212 2.02 12.91 -4.85
CA VAL A 212 3.09 13.88 -5.18
C VAL A 212 2.69 15.29 -4.78
N GLU A 213 1.47 15.73 -5.10
CA GLU A 213 0.95 17.05 -4.74
C GLU A 213 0.91 17.25 -3.21
N ARG A 214 0.54 16.22 -2.47
CA ARG A 214 0.59 16.25 -1.00
C ARG A 214 2.02 16.45 -0.50
N GLU A 215 2.99 15.78 -1.07
CA GLU A 215 4.40 15.93 -0.70
C GLU A 215 4.94 17.31 -1.13
N GLU A 216 4.51 17.84 -2.28
CA GLU A 216 4.82 19.21 -2.70
C GLU A 216 4.25 20.24 -1.70
N GLN A 217 3.01 20.04 -1.23
CA GLN A 217 2.39 20.88 -0.19
C GLN A 217 3.21 20.82 1.13
N ILE A 218 3.65 19.62 1.53
CA ILE A 218 4.46 19.44 2.74
C ILE A 218 5.80 20.17 2.61
N ARG A 219 6.48 20.06 1.46
CA ARG A 219 7.77 20.72 1.21
C ARG A 219 7.67 22.24 1.15
N LYS A 220 6.57 22.77 0.60
CA LYS A 220 6.30 24.21 0.52
C LYS A 220 5.74 24.80 1.82
N PHE A 221 5.38 23.95 2.78
CA PHE A 221 4.75 24.40 4.01
C PHE A 221 5.74 25.13 4.90
N ILE A 222 5.39 26.36 5.29
CA ILE A 222 6.14 27.16 6.25
C ILE A 222 5.41 27.11 7.59
N SER A 223 6.07 26.52 8.59
CA SER A 223 5.53 26.47 9.94
C SER A 223 5.50 27.86 10.57
N ARG A 224 4.36 28.21 11.17
CA ARG A 224 4.14 29.50 11.86
C ARG A 224 3.85 29.21 13.32
N ASP A 225 4.39 30.07 14.20
CA ASP A 225 4.07 30.03 15.62
C ASP A 225 2.67 30.60 15.87
N TYR A 226 1.95 30.00 16.78
CA TYR A 226 0.67 30.49 17.30
C TYR A 226 0.53 30.12 18.77
N TRP A 227 -0.39 30.80 19.46
CA TRP A 227 -0.66 30.58 20.88
C TRP A 227 -2.11 30.24 21.10
N GLU A 228 -2.35 29.27 21.97
CA GLU A 228 -3.65 28.94 22.54
C GLU A 228 -3.64 29.36 24.03
N ILE A 229 -4.76 29.91 24.53
CA ILE A 229 -4.86 30.29 25.92
C ILE A 229 -5.79 29.29 26.62
N HIS A 230 -5.28 28.60 27.61
CA HIS A 230 -5.96 27.63 28.43
C HIS A 230 -6.09 28.15 29.85
N ALA A 231 -7.29 28.01 30.46
CA ALA A 231 -7.56 28.39 31.82
C ALA A 231 -8.21 27.22 32.59
N GLU A 232 -7.93 27.13 33.89
CA GLU A 232 -8.65 26.32 34.84
C GLU A 232 -9.59 27.19 35.64
N PHE A 233 -10.85 26.82 35.72
CA PHE A 233 -11.89 27.54 36.46
C PHE A 233 -12.28 26.76 37.71
N ALA A 234 -12.28 27.45 38.86
CA ALA A 234 -12.73 26.90 40.13
C ALA A 234 -14.21 27.22 40.36
N ALA A 235 -15.04 26.20 40.35
CA ALA A 235 -16.44 26.23 40.77
C ALA A 235 -16.59 25.60 42.15
N ALA A 236 -17.73 25.78 42.82
CA ALA A 236 -18.00 25.21 44.14
C ALA A 236 -17.87 23.68 44.20
N ALA A 237 -18.17 23.01 43.10
CA ALA A 237 -18.14 21.55 42.97
C ALA A 237 -16.79 20.99 42.48
N GLY A 238 -15.80 21.81 42.12
CA GLY A 238 -14.49 21.43 41.63
C GLY A 238 -13.99 22.29 40.48
N THR A 239 -12.91 21.87 39.80
CA THR A 239 -12.31 22.64 38.72
C THR A 239 -12.67 22.08 37.33
N TYR A 240 -12.60 22.90 36.30
CA TYR A 240 -12.77 22.50 34.92
C TYR A 240 -11.92 23.36 33.97
N PRO A 241 -11.39 22.81 32.88
CA PRO A 241 -10.59 23.53 31.90
C PRO A 241 -11.46 24.36 30.96
N GLY A 242 -10.94 25.45 30.44
CA GLY A 242 -11.55 26.25 29.38
C GLY A 242 -10.49 26.73 28.37
N LYS A 243 -10.83 26.70 27.09
CA LYS A 243 -9.97 27.20 26.01
C LYS A 243 -10.54 28.53 25.51
N TRP A 244 -9.68 29.55 25.47
CA TRP A 244 -10.07 30.86 24.95
C TRP A 244 -10.44 30.79 23.47
N PHE A 245 -11.44 31.59 23.07
CA PHE A 245 -11.81 31.81 21.69
C PHE A 245 -12.35 33.23 21.48
N ASP A 246 -12.26 33.70 20.24
CA ASP A 246 -12.88 34.96 19.81
C ASP A 246 -14.29 34.67 19.26
N PRO A 247 -15.36 35.07 19.96
CA PRO A 247 -16.75 34.84 19.51
C PRO A 247 -17.12 35.66 18.26
N LYS A 248 -16.33 36.68 17.91
CA LYS A 248 -16.53 37.54 16.74
C LYS A 248 -15.76 37.05 15.51
N TRP A 249 -14.92 36.03 15.68
CA TRP A 249 -14.12 35.51 14.58
C TRP A 249 -14.99 35.00 13.43
N LYS A 250 -14.60 35.36 12.21
CA LYS A 250 -15.22 34.85 10.98
C LYS A 250 -14.18 34.06 10.21
N LYS A 251 -14.63 33.01 9.52
CA LYS A 251 -13.77 32.15 8.70
C LYS A 251 -13.11 33.01 7.61
N GLU A 252 -11.79 33.00 7.58
CA GLU A 252 -10.94 33.64 6.60
C GLU A 252 -10.45 32.63 5.54
N GLU A 253 -9.80 33.13 4.49
CA GLU A 253 -9.19 32.29 3.44
C GLU A 253 -8.02 31.46 4.01
N ASP A 254 -7.28 32.01 4.95
CA ASP A 254 -6.20 31.29 5.65
C ASP A 254 -6.80 30.25 6.62
N ALA A 255 -6.73 28.98 6.24
CA ALA A 255 -7.28 27.86 7.02
C ALA A 255 -6.63 27.70 8.42
N GLU A 256 -5.42 28.26 8.62
CA GLU A 256 -4.72 28.21 9.90
C GLU A 256 -5.22 29.28 10.90
N LYS A 257 -5.88 30.30 10.41
CA LYS A 257 -6.54 31.30 11.27
C LYS A 257 -7.83 30.73 11.83
N LYS A 258 -7.84 30.52 13.14
CA LYS A 258 -8.99 29.94 13.87
C LYS A 258 -9.35 30.84 15.04
N ALA A 259 -10.60 30.74 15.49
CA ALA A 259 -11.14 31.54 16.62
C ALA A 259 -10.33 31.41 17.93
N ASP A 260 -9.68 30.28 18.13
CA ASP A 260 -8.95 29.89 19.34
C ASP A 260 -7.44 30.13 19.29
N ARG A 261 -6.96 30.88 18.27
CA ARG A 261 -5.52 31.12 18.05
C ARG A 261 -5.16 32.59 18.10
N LYS A 262 -4.01 32.89 18.72
CA LYS A 262 -3.31 34.18 18.65
C LYS A 262 -1.99 33.97 17.92
N TRP A 263 -1.57 34.99 17.16
CA TRP A 263 -0.41 34.88 16.27
C TRP A 263 0.86 35.51 16.84
N THR A 264 0.74 36.16 18.04
CA THR A 264 1.88 36.72 18.75
C THR A 264 1.84 36.34 20.24
N ALA A 265 2.99 36.11 20.83
CA ALA A 265 3.12 35.85 22.27
C ALA A 265 2.57 37.00 23.10
N ALA A 266 2.76 38.23 22.63
CA ALA A 266 2.33 39.45 23.35
C ALA A 266 0.79 39.53 23.44
N GLU A 267 0.06 39.25 22.38
CA GLU A 267 -1.42 39.18 22.37
C GLU A 267 -1.94 38.11 23.32
N ALA A 268 -1.32 36.90 23.27
CA ALA A 268 -1.71 35.80 24.15
C ALA A 268 -1.44 36.13 25.62
N GLN A 269 -0.27 36.70 25.94
CA GLN A 269 0.12 37.10 27.29
C GLN A 269 -0.77 38.21 27.83
N ALA A 270 -1.14 39.19 27.00
CA ALA A 270 -2.05 40.26 27.39
C ALA A 270 -3.41 39.72 27.83
N ILE A 271 -3.94 38.67 27.18
CA ILE A 271 -5.16 37.98 27.57
C ILE A 271 -4.96 37.28 28.94
N VAL A 272 -3.84 36.52 29.06
CA VAL A 272 -3.51 35.83 30.31
C VAL A 272 -3.46 36.83 31.50
N ASP A 273 -2.79 37.95 31.33
CA ASP A 273 -2.63 38.96 32.41
C ASP A 273 -3.98 39.66 32.71
N ALA A 274 -4.80 39.87 31.69
CA ALA A 274 -6.13 40.47 31.85
C ALA A 274 -7.09 39.59 32.64
N VAL A 275 -7.02 38.27 32.50
CA VAL A 275 -8.00 37.34 33.11
C VAL A 275 -7.52 36.66 34.38
N ARG A 276 -6.25 36.70 34.68
CA ARG A 276 -5.61 36.04 35.84
C ARG A 276 -6.24 36.53 37.16
N GLY A 277 -6.70 35.56 37.99
CA GLY A 277 -7.31 35.83 39.30
C GLY A 277 -8.64 36.58 39.25
N LYS A 278 -9.26 36.64 38.08
CA LYS A 278 -10.60 37.21 37.90
C LYS A 278 -11.68 36.17 38.07
N THR A 279 -12.93 36.62 38.17
CA THR A 279 -14.10 35.75 38.13
C THR A 279 -14.72 35.74 36.74
N ALA A 280 -15.34 34.64 36.39
CA ALA A 280 -16.08 34.48 35.16
C ALA A 280 -17.57 34.22 35.45
N SER A 281 -18.43 34.80 34.62
CA SER A 281 -19.83 34.39 34.51
C SER A 281 -19.92 33.19 33.60
N VAL A 282 -20.74 32.21 33.96
CA VAL A 282 -20.91 30.96 33.23
C VAL A 282 -22.29 30.87 32.59
N THR A 283 -22.29 30.48 31.32
CA THR A 283 -23.49 30.08 30.61
C THR A 283 -23.34 28.67 30.08
N GLU A 284 -24.37 27.85 30.22
CA GLU A 284 -24.39 26.49 29.74
C GLU A 284 -25.53 26.25 28.76
N GLU A 285 -25.24 25.56 27.68
CA GLU A 285 -26.22 25.00 26.78
C GLU A 285 -25.98 23.50 26.69
N SER A 286 -27.04 22.74 27.03
CA SER A 286 -26.97 21.29 27.04
C SER A 286 -27.93 20.72 26.03
N THR A 287 -27.43 20.05 25.01
CA THR A 287 -28.20 19.55 23.87
C THR A 287 -28.10 18.03 23.76
N PRO A 288 -29.21 17.31 23.70
CA PRO A 288 -29.19 15.89 23.38
C PRO A 288 -28.78 15.70 21.91
N THR A 289 -27.81 14.83 21.66
CA THR A 289 -27.32 14.48 20.32
C THR A 289 -27.37 12.98 20.11
N THR A 290 -27.58 12.58 18.89
CA THR A 290 -27.57 11.15 18.53
C THR A 290 -26.49 10.87 17.48
N GLN A 291 -25.82 9.74 17.62
CA GLN A 291 -24.82 9.25 16.67
C GLN A 291 -25.29 7.90 16.11
N ALA A 292 -25.63 7.89 14.83
CA ALA A 292 -25.93 6.64 14.14
C ALA A 292 -24.66 5.83 13.88
N SER A 293 -24.76 4.48 13.82
CA SER A 293 -23.65 3.62 13.42
C SER A 293 -23.15 3.99 12.02
N PRO A 294 -21.90 3.73 11.66
CA PRO A 294 -21.49 3.73 10.24
C PRO A 294 -22.33 2.71 9.43
N GLY A 295 -22.45 2.91 8.10
CA GLY A 295 -23.11 1.95 7.21
C GLY A 295 -22.38 0.61 7.12
N LEU A 296 -22.96 -0.35 6.42
CA LEU A 296 -22.29 -1.62 6.12
C LEU A 296 -20.99 -1.41 5.34
N PHE A 297 -20.15 -2.42 5.30
CA PHE A 297 -18.90 -2.36 4.55
C PHE A 297 -19.10 -2.60 3.05
N ASP A 298 -18.56 -1.68 2.25
CA ASP A 298 -18.00 -1.98 0.94
C ASP A 298 -16.52 -2.39 1.10
N LEU A 299 -15.87 -2.76 0.00
CA LEU A 299 -14.46 -3.17 0.06
C LEU A 299 -13.55 -2.02 0.51
N THR A 300 -13.76 -0.81 0.01
CA THR A 300 -12.89 0.34 0.33
C THR A 300 -12.97 0.71 1.80
N SER A 301 -14.16 0.79 2.37
CA SER A 301 -14.32 1.09 3.80
C SER A 301 -13.78 -0.03 4.69
N LEU A 302 -13.93 -1.30 4.29
CA LEU A 302 -13.32 -2.44 4.98
C LEU A 302 -11.78 -2.35 4.98
N GLN A 303 -11.18 -2.05 3.82
CA GLN A 303 -9.73 -1.88 3.70
C GLN A 303 -9.21 -0.72 4.54
N ARG A 304 -9.92 0.41 4.54
CA ARG A 304 -9.57 1.60 5.34
C ARG A 304 -9.59 1.29 6.84
N GLU A 305 -10.64 0.66 7.33
CA GLU A 305 -10.76 0.35 8.75
C GLU A 305 -9.77 -0.74 9.20
N ALA A 306 -9.59 -1.78 8.39
CA ALA A 306 -8.60 -2.83 8.65
C ALA A 306 -7.15 -2.29 8.63
N ASN A 307 -6.85 -1.31 7.77
CA ASN A 307 -5.55 -0.64 7.77
C ASN A 307 -5.36 0.22 9.04
N GLY A 308 -6.38 0.97 9.45
CA GLY A 308 -6.35 1.79 10.66
C GLY A 308 -6.18 0.94 11.93
N LYS A 309 -6.99 -0.11 12.11
CA LYS A 309 -7.02 -0.94 13.32
C LYS A 309 -5.89 -1.96 13.38
N PHE A 310 -5.60 -2.64 12.28
CA PHE A 310 -4.70 -3.79 12.27
C PHE A 310 -3.41 -3.56 11.49
N GLY A 311 -3.28 -2.45 10.77
CA GLY A 311 -2.15 -2.18 9.87
C GLY A 311 -2.15 -3.09 8.64
N PHE A 312 -3.26 -3.70 8.27
CA PHE A 312 -3.35 -4.53 7.06
C PHE A 312 -3.29 -3.66 5.82
N SER A 313 -2.49 -4.06 4.83
CA SER A 313 -2.51 -3.38 3.53
C SER A 313 -3.86 -3.63 2.83
N ALA A 314 -4.21 -2.77 1.88
CA ALA A 314 -5.40 -2.96 1.05
C ALA A 314 -5.41 -4.33 0.35
N LYS A 315 -4.24 -4.76 -0.15
CA LYS A 315 -4.03 -6.07 -0.76
C LYS A 315 -4.25 -7.22 0.24
N THR A 316 -3.68 -7.10 1.43
CA THR A 316 -3.84 -8.12 2.50
C THR A 316 -5.30 -8.23 2.91
N THR A 317 -5.99 -7.11 3.12
CA THR A 317 -7.42 -7.09 3.48
C THR A 317 -8.27 -7.77 2.41
N LEU A 318 -8.04 -7.46 1.13
CA LEU A 318 -8.74 -8.12 0.02
C LEU A 318 -8.47 -9.62 -0.01
N ALA A 319 -7.22 -10.06 0.17
CA ALA A 319 -6.86 -11.48 0.17
C ALA A 319 -7.55 -12.25 1.32
N LEU A 320 -7.61 -11.65 2.52
CA LEU A 320 -8.30 -12.22 3.67
C LEU A 320 -9.82 -12.29 3.45
N ALA A 321 -10.43 -11.22 2.94
CA ALA A 321 -11.85 -11.19 2.62
C ALA A 321 -12.21 -12.21 1.53
N GLN A 322 -11.35 -12.35 0.52
CA GLN A 322 -11.49 -13.36 -0.52
C GLN A 322 -11.41 -14.80 0.04
N SER A 323 -10.49 -15.07 0.96
CA SER A 323 -10.40 -16.36 1.67
C SER A 323 -11.65 -16.65 2.49
N LEU A 324 -12.18 -15.65 3.22
CA LEU A 324 -13.42 -15.76 3.99
C LEU A 324 -14.63 -16.03 3.09
N TYR A 325 -14.67 -15.46 1.89
CA TYR A 325 -15.71 -15.70 0.90
C TYR A 325 -15.55 -17.07 0.20
N GLU A 326 -14.35 -17.38 -0.36
CA GLU A 326 -14.17 -18.54 -1.23
C GLU A 326 -13.96 -19.83 -0.46
N ARG A 327 -13.11 -19.82 0.54
CA ARG A 327 -12.69 -20.99 1.31
C ARG A 327 -13.64 -21.29 2.46
N HIS A 328 -13.92 -20.28 3.26
CA HIS A 328 -14.71 -20.41 4.49
C HIS A 328 -16.20 -20.23 4.26
N LYS A 329 -16.60 -19.62 3.15
CA LYS A 329 -18.01 -19.28 2.83
C LYS A 329 -18.67 -18.42 3.91
N ALA A 330 -17.88 -17.69 4.70
CA ALA A 330 -18.32 -16.97 5.88
C ALA A 330 -18.70 -15.50 5.62
N LEU A 331 -18.26 -14.93 4.49
CA LEU A 331 -18.62 -13.58 4.05
C LEU A 331 -19.27 -13.62 2.66
N THR A 332 -20.05 -12.58 2.36
CA THR A 332 -20.53 -12.29 1.00
C THR A 332 -19.40 -11.84 0.10
N TYR A 333 -19.64 -11.68 -1.19
CA TYR A 333 -18.61 -11.31 -2.16
C TYR A 333 -17.93 -9.99 -1.80
N PRO A 334 -16.59 -9.96 -1.64
CA PRO A 334 -15.92 -8.80 -1.05
C PRO A 334 -15.66 -7.65 -2.01
N ARG A 335 -15.76 -7.85 -3.33
CA ARG A 335 -15.47 -6.77 -4.31
C ARG A 335 -16.73 -6.03 -4.66
N THR A 336 -17.24 -5.25 -3.75
CA THR A 336 -18.46 -4.43 -3.89
C THR A 336 -18.17 -2.98 -3.50
N ASP A 337 -18.88 -2.06 -4.13
CA ASP A 337 -18.96 -0.64 -3.78
C ASP A 337 -20.25 -0.30 -3.00
N SER A 338 -21.19 -1.24 -2.91
CA SER A 338 -22.43 -1.05 -2.19
C SER A 338 -22.28 -1.23 -0.68
N ARG A 339 -22.95 -0.36 0.06
CA ARG A 339 -23.11 -0.41 1.54
C ARG A 339 -24.53 -0.76 1.95
N HIS A 340 -25.32 -1.30 1.01
CA HIS A 340 -26.72 -1.64 1.20
C HIS A 340 -26.98 -3.11 0.88
N LEU A 341 -28.09 -3.61 1.40
CA LEU A 341 -28.61 -4.94 1.13
C LEU A 341 -29.85 -4.84 0.24
N PRO A 342 -30.14 -5.87 -0.57
CA PRO A 342 -31.42 -5.97 -1.26
C PRO A 342 -32.59 -6.04 -0.27
N GLU A 343 -33.77 -5.55 -0.67
CA GLU A 343 -34.92 -5.49 0.20
C GLU A 343 -35.45 -6.86 0.61
N ASP A 344 -35.22 -7.88 -0.19
CA ASP A 344 -35.58 -9.28 0.09
C ASP A 344 -34.63 -9.99 1.05
N TYR A 345 -33.52 -9.31 1.50
CA TYR A 345 -32.54 -9.86 2.45
C TYR A 345 -32.94 -9.71 3.93
N VAL A 346 -34.08 -9.07 4.25
CA VAL A 346 -34.51 -8.92 5.67
C VAL A 346 -34.63 -10.27 6.40
N PRO A 347 -35.24 -11.32 5.81
CA PRO A 347 -35.28 -12.65 6.44
C PRO A 347 -33.89 -13.27 6.61
N VAL A 348 -33.02 -13.12 5.59
CA VAL A 348 -31.64 -13.62 5.63
C VAL A 348 -30.84 -12.91 6.72
N ALA A 349 -31.00 -11.60 6.87
CA ALA A 349 -30.37 -10.84 7.95
C ALA A 349 -30.79 -11.35 9.33
N LYS A 350 -32.08 -11.67 9.54
CA LYS A 350 -32.56 -12.28 10.79
C LYS A 350 -31.92 -13.63 11.06
N GLN A 351 -31.90 -14.52 10.06
CA GLN A 351 -31.25 -15.82 10.14
C GLN A 351 -29.74 -15.68 10.43
N THR A 352 -29.10 -14.64 9.88
CA THR A 352 -27.69 -14.34 10.18
C THR A 352 -27.49 -13.97 11.65
N PHE A 353 -28.39 -13.20 12.25
CA PHE A 353 -28.35 -12.94 13.70
C PHE A 353 -28.60 -14.19 14.53
N GLU A 354 -29.50 -15.08 14.12
CA GLU A 354 -29.74 -16.40 14.77
C GLU A 354 -28.46 -17.24 14.73
N MET A 355 -27.83 -17.35 13.57
CA MET A 355 -26.52 -18.03 13.42
C MET A 355 -25.43 -17.41 14.32
N LEU A 356 -25.36 -16.08 14.39
CA LEU A 356 -24.38 -15.39 15.23
C LEU A 356 -24.63 -15.61 16.73
N ALA A 357 -25.88 -15.72 17.16
CA ALA A 357 -26.25 -16.07 18.53
C ALA A 357 -25.72 -17.45 18.93
N ASP A 358 -25.70 -18.41 18.00
CA ASP A 358 -25.26 -19.80 18.21
C ASP A 358 -23.79 -20.04 17.84
N SER A 359 -23.08 -19.06 17.26
CA SER A 359 -21.79 -19.21 16.59
C SER A 359 -20.58 -19.44 17.51
N GLY A 360 -20.74 -19.46 18.81
CA GLY A 360 -19.64 -19.56 19.76
C GLY A 360 -18.82 -18.28 19.92
N MET A 361 -19.13 -17.18 19.24
CA MET A 361 -18.55 -15.84 19.45
C MET A 361 -19.11 -15.22 20.73
N LYS A 362 -18.67 -15.72 21.88
CA LYS A 362 -19.23 -15.41 23.23
C LYS A 362 -19.37 -13.90 23.50
N HIS A 363 -18.52 -13.08 22.93
CA HIS A 363 -18.52 -11.63 23.11
C HIS A 363 -19.57 -10.92 22.24
N LEU A 364 -20.09 -11.52 21.16
CA LEU A 364 -21.09 -10.96 20.26
C LEU A 364 -22.46 -11.65 20.34
N ALA A 365 -22.52 -12.91 20.72
CA ALA A 365 -23.75 -13.68 20.85
C ALA A 365 -24.84 -12.98 21.72
N PRO A 366 -24.52 -12.35 22.89
CA PRO A 366 -25.51 -11.62 23.68
C PRO A 366 -26.13 -10.44 22.93
N HIS A 367 -25.34 -9.76 22.11
CA HIS A 367 -25.82 -8.64 21.28
C HIS A 367 -26.72 -9.14 20.14
N ALA A 368 -26.41 -10.31 19.56
CA ALA A 368 -27.27 -10.92 18.55
C ALA A 368 -28.65 -11.27 19.14
N LEU A 369 -28.67 -11.89 20.31
CA LEU A 369 -29.93 -12.18 21.05
C LEU A 369 -30.68 -10.88 21.40
N THR A 370 -29.98 -9.84 21.84
CA THR A 370 -30.61 -8.54 22.12
C THR A 370 -31.31 -7.97 20.89
N ALA A 371 -30.65 -8.03 19.71
CA ALA A 371 -31.22 -7.53 18.46
C ALA A 371 -32.47 -8.31 18.04
N LEU A 372 -32.45 -9.63 18.18
CA LEU A 372 -33.59 -10.50 17.88
C LEU A 372 -34.78 -10.21 18.82
N ASN A 373 -34.55 -10.22 20.15
CA ASN A 373 -35.57 -10.03 21.16
C ASN A 373 -36.25 -8.64 21.08
N ASN A 374 -35.50 -7.61 20.71
CA ASN A 374 -36.03 -6.25 20.55
C ASN A 374 -36.47 -5.94 19.12
N ASN A 375 -36.51 -6.91 18.20
CA ASN A 375 -36.89 -6.75 16.80
C ASN A 375 -36.12 -5.60 16.09
N TYR A 376 -34.82 -5.47 16.35
CA TYR A 376 -34.01 -4.42 15.71
C TYR A 376 -33.76 -4.71 14.22
N VAL A 377 -33.78 -6.00 13.81
CA VAL A 377 -33.57 -6.41 12.42
C VAL A 377 -34.88 -6.20 11.64
N ARG A 378 -35.06 -5.02 11.09
CA ARG A 378 -36.23 -4.62 10.31
C ARG A 378 -35.83 -3.85 9.06
N LYS A 379 -36.72 -3.81 8.06
CA LYS A 379 -36.52 -3.04 6.82
C LYS A 379 -36.37 -1.56 7.14
N THR A 380 -35.22 -0.98 6.80
CA THR A 380 -34.96 0.45 6.85
C THR A 380 -34.25 0.89 5.58
N PRO A 381 -34.55 2.04 4.96
CA PRO A 381 -33.89 2.52 3.74
C PRO A 381 -32.39 2.75 3.90
N ARG A 382 -31.92 2.86 5.14
CA ARG A 382 -30.50 3.01 5.47
C ARG A 382 -29.71 1.73 5.24
N VAL A 383 -30.34 0.55 5.33
CA VAL A 383 -29.71 -0.76 5.21
C VAL A 383 -30.19 -1.49 3.97
N PHE A 384 -31.49 -1.41 3.66
CA PHE A 384 -32.13 -2.15 2.57
C PHE A 384 -32.63 -1.16 1.51
N ASP A 385 -31.95 -1.10 0.37
CA ASP A 385 -32.29 -0.21 -0.74
C ASP A 385 -31.78 -0.80 -2.06
N ASN A 386 -32.69 -1.38 -2.86
CA ASN A 386 -32.36 -1.97 -4.15
C ASN A 386 -31.68 -1.00 -5.12
N LYS A 387 -32.00 0.31 -5.04
CA LYS A 387 -31.42 1.34 -5.93
C LYS A 387 -29.94 1.60 -5.65
N LYS A 388 -29.48 1.29 -4.44
CA LYS A 388 -28.10 1.48 -3.98
C LYS A 388 -27.29 0.18 -3.96
N VAL A 389 -27.87 -0.91 -4.45
CA VAL A 389 -27.15 -2.13 -4.73
C VAL A 389 -26.71 -2.10 -6.20
N SER A 390 -25.41 -2.09 -6.42
CA SER A 390 -24.81 -2.17 -7.76
C SER A 390 -24.75 -3.62 -8.27
N ASP A 391 -23.62 -4.09 -8.68
CA ASP A 391 -23.37 -5.48 -9.11
C ASP A 391 -23.48 -6.46 -7.94
N HIS A 392 -23.11 -6.01 -6.76
CA HIS A 392 -23.10 -6.77 -5.52
C HIS A 392 -23.58 -5.88 -4.36
N PHE A 393 -24.19 -6.51 -3.37
CA PHE A 393 -24.55 -5.85 -2.12
C PHE A 393 -23.39 -5.84 -1.12
N ALA A 394 -23.59 -5.19 0.03
CA ALA A 394 -22.59 -4.99 1.06
C ALA A 394 -21.93 -6.29 1.57
N ILE A 395 -20.72 -6.15 2.11
CA ILE A 395 -19.97 -7.25 2.75
C ILE A 395 -20.60 -7.53 4.13
N ILE A 396 -21.21 -8.70 4.28
CA ILE A 396 -21.83 -9.16 5.51
C ILE A 396 -21.46 -10.64 5.81
N PRO A 397 -21.59 -11.10 7.06
CA PRO A 397 -21.49 -12.53 7.35
C PRO A 397 -22.64 -13.30 6.66
N THR A 398 -22.34 -14.52 6.25
CA THR A 398 -23.31 -15.46 5.68
C THR A 398 -23.94 -16.31 6.79
N LEU A 399 -24.82 -17.23 6.42
CA LEU A 399 -25.40 -18.21 7.34
C LEU A 399 -24.39 -19.31 7.76
N GLN A 400 -23.18 -19.29 7.20
CA GLN A 400 -22.12 -20.27 7.48
C GLN A 400 -21.20 -19.75 8.59
N ALA A 401 -21.29 -20.33 9.77
CA ALA A 401 -20.31 -20.06 10.82
C ALA A 401 -18.91 -20.55 10.39
N PRO A 402 -17.88 -19.71 10.42
CA PRO A 402 -16.55 -20.13 10.01
C PRO A 402 -15.87 -21.01 11.03
N SER A 403 -14.99 -21.91 10.58
CA SER A 403 -14.13 -22.72 11.42
C SER A 403 -12.70 -22.72 10.92
N GLY A 404 -11.73 -22.82 11.82
CA GLY A 404 -10.31 -22.92 11.48
C GLY A 404 -9.73 -21.66 10.83
N LEU A 405 -10.21 -20.48 11.22
CA LEU A 405 -9.67 -19.21 10.77
C LEU A 405 -8.25 -18.97 11.30
N SER A 406 -7.41 -18.35 10.48
CA SER A 406 -6.16 -17.75 10.96
C SER A 406 -6.47 -16.54 11.84
N GLU A 407 -5.52 -16.09 12.67
CA GLU A 407 -5.68 -14.88 13.51
C GLU A 407 -6.07 -13.65 12.68
N ALA A 408 -5.48 -13.47 11.51
CA ALA A 408 -5.78 -12.34 10.62
C ALA A 408 -7.19 -12.45 10.02
N GLU A 409 -7.62 -13.63 9.60
CA GLU A 409 -8.98 -13.90 9.11
C GLU A 409 -10.00 -13.68 10.23
N GLN A 410 -9.69 -14.11 11.46
CA GLN A 410 -10.57 -13.92 12.62
C GLN A 410 -10.77 -12.42 12.92
N LYS A 411 -9.69 -11.62 12.91
CA LYS A 411 -9.77 -10.15 13.12
C LYS A 411 -10.64 -9.49 12.07
N LEU A 412 -10.47 -9.86 10.79
CA LEU A 412 -11.26 -9.28 9.72
C LEU A 412 -12.73 -9.73 9.79
N TYR A 413 -12.98 -10.99 10.10
CA TYR A 413 -14.34 -11.51 10.27
C TYR A 413 -15.07 -10.83 11.43
N ASP A 414 -14.43 -10.71 12.60
CA ASP A 414 -14.97 -10.00 13.77
C ASP A 414 -15.32 -8.54 13.45
N LEU A 415 -14.45 -7.86 12.69
CA LEU A 415 -14.69 -6.50 12.24
C LEU A 415 -15.96 -6.38 11.40
N VAL A 416 -16.16 -7.31 10.45
CA VAL A 416 -17.35 -7.32 9.59
C VAL A 416 -18.61 -7.66 10.39
N VAL A 417 -18.54 -8.64 11.30
CA VAL A 417 -19.68 -9.04 12.16
C VAL A 417 -20.11 -7.88 13.05
N ARG A 418 -19.17 -7.21 13.73
CA ARG A 418 -19.50 -6.02 14.56
C ARG A 418 -20.17 -4.93 13.75
N ARG A 419 -19.68 -4.63 12.55
CA ARG A 419 -20.28 -3.64 11.67
C ARG A 419 -21.66 -4.04 11.20
N PHE A 420 -21.86 -5.30 10.82
CA PHE A 420 -23.16 -5.85 10.44
C PHE A 420 -24.18 -5.72 11.58
N MET A 421 -23.78 -6.07 12.79
CA MET A 421 -24.67 -5.95 13.96
C MET A 421 -24.99 -4.49 14.27
N ALA A 422 -23.97 -3.61 14.24
CA ALA A 422 -24.09 -2.20 14.63
C ALA A 422 -25.13 -1.43 13.81
N VAL A 423 -25.29 -1.73 12.51
CA VAL A 423 -26.24 -0.99 11.66
C VAL A 423 -27.71 -1.19 12.02
N PHE A 424 -28.02 -2.27 12.74
CA PHE A 424 -29.39 -2.58 13.21
C PHE A 424 -29.67 -2.04 14.61
N PHE A 425 -28.64 -1.72 15.39
CA PHE A 425 -28.82 -1.17 16.72
C PHE A 425 -29.25 0.30 16.70
N PRO A 426 -29.94 0.77 17.74
CA PRO A 426 -30.26 2.17 17.91
C PRO A 426 -29.03 3.06 17.87
N SER A 427 -29.21 4.34 17.52
CA SER A 427 -28.15 5.34 17.63
C SER A 427 -27.65 5.46 19.06
N ALA A 428 -26.38 5.78 19.23
CA ALA A 428 -25.85 6.19 20.52
C ALA A 428 -26.41 7.59 20.87
N GLU A 429 -26.83 7.77 22.11
CA GLU A 429 -27.37 9.05 22.62
C GLU A 429 -26.36 9.69 23.55
N TYR A 430 -26.06 10.94 23.29
CA TYR A 430 -25.15 11.76 24.10
C TYR A 430 -25.86 13.01 24.61
N GLN A 431 -25.46 13.45 25.78
CA GLN A 431 -25.72 14.79 26.25
C GLN A 431 -24.43 15.61 26.01
N VAL A 432 -24.51 16.62 25.15
CA VAL A 432 -23.40 17.52 24.85
C VAL A 432 -23.67 18.85 25.55
N THR A 433 -22.85 19.20 26.51
CA THR A 433 -22.91 20.46 27.23
C THR A 433 -21.80 21.37 26.73
N THR A 434 -22.17 22.53 26.18
CA THR A 434 -21.24 23.61 25.86
C THR A 434 -21.31 24.63 26.96
N ARG A 435 -20.20 24.87 27.65
CA ARG A 435 -20.04 25.84 28.69
C ARG A 435 -19.19 27.01 28.20
N ILE A 436 -19.68 28.22 28.35
CA ILE A 436 -18.95 29.44 28.02
C ILE A 436 -18.71 30.19 29.33
N SER A 437 -17.44 30.36 29.69
CA SER A 437 -17.00 31.16 30.85
C SER A 437 -16.50 32.52 30.35
N GLN A 438 -17.16 33.57 30.71
CA GLN A 438 -16.83 34.94 30.27
C GLN A 438 -16.19 35.74 31.40
N VAL A 439 -14.96 36.16 31.18
CA VAL A 439 -14.19 37.03 32.09
C VAL A 439 -14.26 38.46 31.59
N VAL A 440 -14.75 39.35 32.39
CA VAL A 440 -14.79 40.78 32.13
C VAL A 440 -13.51 41.42 32.69
N ALA A 441 -12.71 41.99 31.83
CA ALA A 441 -11.44 42.60 32.20
C ALA A 441 -11.29 44.03 31.63
N PRO A 442 -10.59 44.93 32.29
CA PRO A 442 -10.24 46.22 31.68
C PRO A 442 -9.38 45.99 30.45
N THR A 443 -9.63 46.74 29.40
CA THR A 443 -8.71 46.78 28.25
C THR A 443 -7.38 47.37 28.71
N LEU A 444 -6.30 46.58 28.70
CA LEU A 444 -4.96 47.10 28.89
C LEU A 444 -4.63 48.07 27.75
N PRO A 445 -4.13 49.33 28.02
CA PRO A 445 -3.72 50.21 26.94
C PRO A 445 -2.61 49.53 26.13
N ALA A 446 -2.77 49.51 24.81
CA ALA A 446 -1.71 49.03 23.91
C ALA A 446 -0.40 49.77 24.28
N ALA A 447 0.69 49.01 24.46
CA ALA A 447 2.02 49.55 24.69
C ALA A 447 2.31 50.60 23.61
N ARG A 448 2.39 51.87 23.99
CA ARG A 448 2.70 53.01 23.09
C ARG A 448 4.14 52.86 22.64
N GLY A 449 4.32 52.31 21.45
CA GLY A 449 5.54 52.47 20.68
C GLY A 449 5.44 53.71 19.83
N SER A 450 5.72 54.88 20.42
CA SER A 450 6.25 56.14 19.84
C SER A 450 5.95 57.27 20.83
N LEU A 451 6.98 57.95 21.25
CA LEU A 451 6.91 59.21 21.98
C LEU A 451 6.19 60.25 21.11
N PRO A 452 5.23 61.06 21.67
CA PRO A 452 4.67 62.18 20.95
C PRO A 452 5.75 63.25 20.77
N PRO A 453 5.70 64.07 19.69
CA PRO A 453 6.64 65.17 19.53
C PRO A 453 6.52 66.16 20.69
N GLU A 454 7.67 66.59 21.16
CA GLU A 454 7.79 67.63 22.23
C GLU A 454 6.99 68.89 21.82
N GLY A 455 6.04 69.29 22.67
CA GLY A 455 5.30 70.54 22.53
C GLY A 455 3.78 70.48 22.63
N ALA A 456 3.12 69.33 22.86
CA ALA A 456 1.66 69.29 23.05
C ALA A 456 1.27 69.44 24.55
N ALA A 457 0.54 70.52 24.86
CA ALA A 457 -0.03 70.78 26.18
C ALA A 457 -0.98 69.64 26.63
N PRO A 458 -1.03 69.29 27.94
CA PRO A 458 -1.90 68.25 28.44
C PRO A 458 -3.38 68.66 28.34
N ILE A 459 -4.12 68.00 27.50
CA ILE A 459 -5.57 68.07 27.52
C ILE A 459 -6.06 67.24 28.73
N LEU A 460 -6.52 67.89 29.77
CA LEU A 460 -7.29 67.27 30.86
C LEU A 460 -8.56 66.63 30.29
N GLY A 461 -8.47 65.36 29.90
CA GLY A 461 -9.59 64.53 29.42
C GLY A 461 -10.43 64.09 30.63
N ARG A 462 -11.74 64.24 30.51
CA ARG A 462 -12.78 63.66 31.40
C ARG A 462 -12.46 62.18 31.70
N PRO A 463 -12.86 61.64 32.89
CA PRO A 463 -12.75 60.22 33.17
C PRO A 463 -13.58 59.45 32.13
N GLY A 464 -12.91 58.95 31.09
CA GLY A 464 -13.51 58.16 30.04
C GLY A 464 -13.77 56.74 30.55
N ASN A 465 -14.97 56.20 30.27
CA ASN A 465 -15.31 54.82 30.41
C ASN A 465 -14.12 53.93 30.03
N SER A 466 -13.54 53.26 31.02
CA SER A 466 -12.53 52.20 30.75
C SER A 466 -13.18 51.19 29.81
N ALA A 467 -12.69 51.08 28.57
CA ALA A 467 -13.19 50.08 27.64
C ALA A 467 -12.99 48.70 28.27
N VAL A 468 -14.06 47.97 28.43
CA VAL A 468 -14.06 46.62 29.03
C VAL A 468 -13.99 45.59 27.94
N ALA A 469 -13.00 44.70 28.03
CA ALA A 469 -12.89 43.54 27.13
C ALA A 469 -13.54 42.31 27.79
N VAL A 470 -14.29 41.57 27.03
CA VAL A 470 -14.87 40.29 27.47
C VAL A 470 -14.05 39.18 26.82
N HIS A 471 -13.44 38.34 27.64
CA HIS A 471 -12.70 37.19 27.21
C HIS A 471 -13.55 35.92 27.41
N SER A 472 -13.79 35.18 26.32
CA SER A 472 -14.65 33.98 26.31
C SER A 472 -13.82 32.72 26.27
N PHE A 473 -14.10 31.80 27.17
CA PHE A 473 -13.51 30.46 27.22
C PHE A 473 -14.59 29.41 27.00
N LYS A 474 -14.31 28.44 26.14
CA LYS A 474 -15.19 27.34 25.80
C LYS A 474 -14.74 26.05 26.44
N THR A 475 -15.67 25.34 27.06
CA THR A 475 -15.51 23.98 27.54
C THR A 475 -16.63 23.12 26.94
N VAL A 476 -16.30 21.92 26.43
CA VAL A 476 -17.32 21.00 25.92
C VAL A 476 -17.28 19.72 26.74
N GLY A 477 -18.39 19.33 27.29
CA GLY A 477 -18.59 18.03 27.93
C GLY A 477 -19.48 17.16 27.07
N LYS A 478 -19.15 15.89 26.95
CA LYS A 478 -19.92 14.91 26.19
C LYS A 478 -20.11 13.66 27.03
N VAL A 479 -21.33 13.41 27.45
CA VAL A 479 -21.70 12.26 28.29
C VAL A 479 -22.52 11.28 27.45
N LEU A 480 -22.09 10.02 27.41
CA LEU A 480 -22.82 8.93 26.77
C LEU A 480 -24.02 8.54 27.64
N VAL A 481 -25.23 8.83 27.19
CA VAL A 481 -26.48 8.53 27.92
C VAL A 481 -26.98 7.11 27.62
N LYS A 482 -26.95 6.74 26.32
CA LYS A 482 -27.27 5.37 25.88
C LYS A 482 -26.26 4.92 24.86
N PRO A 483 -25.61 3.78 25.07
CA PRO A 483 -24.56 3.31 24.16
C PRO A 483 -25.08 2.91 22.78
N GLY A 484 -26.34 2.49 22.65
CA GLY A 484 -26.87 2.06 21.36
C GLY A 484 -25.94 1.04 20.67
N TRP A 485 -25.57 1.33 19.41
CA TRP A 485 -24.67 0.46 18.64
C TRP A 485 -23.24 0.37 19.20
N LEU A 486 -22.80 1.33 20.00
CA LEU A 486 -21.45 1.31 20.62
C LEU A 486 -21.29 0.16 21.61
N ALA A 487 -22.39 -0.36 22.17
CA ALA A 487 -22.35 -1.53 23.06
C ALA A 487 -21.69 -2.75 22.42
N ILE A 488 -21.73 -2.88 21.08
CA ILE A 488 -21.12 -3.99 20.33
C ILE A 488 -19.60 -3.89 20.32
N TYR A 489 -19.04 -2.69 20.37
CA TYR A 489 -17.61 -2.41 20.36
C TYR A 489 -16.99 -2.42 21.78
N GLY A 490 -17.80 -2.30 22.81
CA GLY A 490 -17.36 -2.40 24.21
C GLY A 490 -16.37 -1.30 24.61
N LYS A 491 -15.28 -1.66 25.31
CA LYS A 491 -14.25 -0.69 25.75
C LYS A 491 -13.54 0.02 24.61
N GLU A 492 -13.41 -0.61 23.43
CA GLU A 492 -12.79 0.02 22.25
C GLU A 492 -13.53 1.28 21.81
N ALA A 493 -14.87 1.32 21.97
CA ALA A 493 -15.65 2.49 21.63
C ALA A 493 -15.51 3.63 22.66
N ALA A 494 -15.22 3.29 23.92
CA ALA A 494 -14.92 4.29 24.95
C ALA A 494 -13.54 4.94 24.69
N ASP A 495 -12.55 4.13 24.33
CA ASP A 495 -11.19 4.60 24.02
C ASP A 495 -11.15 5.45 22.73
N GLU A 496 -11.95 5.11 21.68
CA GLU A 496 -12.05 5.92 20.45
C GLU A 496 -12.75 7.28 20.70
N VAL A 497 -13.61 7.38 21.70
CA VAL A 497 -14.21 8.66 22.14
C VAL A 497 -13.20 9.50 22.92
N GLU A 498 -12.27 8.87 23.64
CA GLU A 498 -11.16 9.55 24.33
C GLU A 498 -10.06 10.01 23.37
N ASP A 499 -9.82 9.29 22.25
CA ASP A 499 -8.82 9.61 21.21
C ASP A 499 -9.31 10.55 20.09
N ALA A 500 -10.53 11.08 20.18
CA ALA A 500 -11.03 12.06 19.22
C ALA A 500 -10.06 13.25 19.10
N LYS A 501 -9.49 13.41 17.92
CA LYS A 501 -8.30 14.19 17.55
C LYS A 501 -8.35 15.70 17.74
N ASP A 502 -9.39 16.25 18.30
CA ASP A 502 -9.50 17.68 18.60
C ASP A 502 -9.86 17.87 20.06
N GLY A 503 -8.90 17.92 20.95
CA GLY A 503 -8.92 18.59 22.27
C GLY A 503 -10.15 18.49 23.18
N ASP A 504 -11.24 17.97 22.70
CA ASP A 504 -12.51 17.75 23.38
C ASP A 504 -12.58 16.30 23.91
N LYS A 505 -11.73 16.00 24.89
CA LYS A 505 -11.94 14.80 25.71
C LYS A 505 -13.31 14.94 26.34
N GLY A 506 -14.19 13.96 26.08
CA GLY A 506 -15.51 13.89 26.72
C GLY A 506 -15.38 13.84 28.22
N GLN A 507 -15.25 15.02 28.85
CA GLN A 507 -15.16 15.15 30.30
C GLN A 507 -16.56 15.22 30.87
N ASN A 508 -16.80 14.52 31.98
CA ASN A 508 -17.89 14.83 32.87
C ASN A 508 -17.60 16.23 33.44
N LEU A 509 -18.32 17.23 32.98
CA LEU A 509 -18.17 18.57 33.50
C LEU A 509 -18.65 18.63 34.95
N VAL A 510 -17.81 19.22 35.78
CA VAL A 510 -18.18 19.56 37.14
C VAL A 510 -19.45 20.43 37.11
N PRO A 511 -20.51 20.13 37.90
CA PRO A 511 -21.74 20.94 37.88
C PRO A 511 -21.43 22.38 38.36
N VAL A 512 -22.04 23.34 37.68
CA VAL A 512 -21.99 24.76 38.01
C VAL A 512 -23.45 25.21 38.18
N GLN A 513 -23.73 25.93 39.29
CA GLN A 513 -25.08 26.39 39.55
C GLN A 513 -25.44 27.60 38.66
N PRO A 514 -26.69 27.77 38.27
CA PRO A 514 -27.13 28.95 37.52
C PRO A 514 -26.76 30.24 38.28
N GLY A 515 -26.01 31.15 37.65
CA GLY A 515 -25.54 32.40 38.25
C GLY A 515 -24.30 32.28 39.12
N GLU A 516 -23.72 31.11 39.28
CA GLU A 516 -22.45 30.92 39.97
C GLU A 516 -21.33 31.69 39.28
N GLN A 517 -20.56 32.42 40.05
CA GLN A 517 -19.32 33.06 39.60
C GLN A 517 -18.14 32.13 39.89
N VAL A 518 -17.41 31.77 38.86
CA VAL A 518 -16.28 30.87 38.98
C VAL A 518 -14.95 31.63 38.94
N GLY A 519 -13.99 31.27 39.78
CA GLY A 519 -12.67 31.91 39.83
C GLY A 519 -11.76 31.35 38.73
N VAL A 520 -10.94 32.22 38.12
CA VAL A 520 -9.83 31.74 37.25
C VAL A 520 -8.69 31.32 38.20
N GLU A 521 -8.54 30.01 38.39
CA GLU A 521 -7.52 29.41 39.26
C GLU A 521 -6.14 29.50 38.63
N SER A 522 -6.05 29.12 37.36
CA SER A 522 -4.82 29.25 36.57
C SER A 522 -5.16 29.61 35.13
N VAL A 523 -4.21 30.26 34.45
CA VAL A 523 -4.30 30.58 33.03
C VAL A 523 -2.90 30.64 32.42
N GLU A 524 -2.73 30.02 31.28
CA GLU A 524 -1.48 29.96 30.57
C GLU A 524 -1.64 30.13 29.04
N ALA A 525 -0.64 30.73 28.40
CA ALA A 525 -0.52 30.81 26.97
C ALA A 525 0.41 29.67 26.47
N LYS A 526 -0.12 28.72 25.72
CA LYS A 526 0.64 27.62 25.13
C LYS A 526 1.13 28.00 23.74
N GLY A 527 2.43 28.13 23.56
CA GLY A 527 3.06 28.33 22.26
C GLY A 527 3.07 27.01 21.47
N LEU A 528 2.54 27.04 20.26
CA LEU A 528 2.40 25.90 19.37
C LEU A 528 2.87 26.30 17.96
N LYS A 529 3.07 25.30 17.11
CA LYS A 529 3.43 25.51 15.69
C LYS A 529 2.42 24.86 14.77
N THR A 530 2.08 25.56 13.68
CA THR A 530 1.29 24.94 12.62
C THR A 530 2.06 23.77 12.01
N ARG A 531 1.32 22.75 11.58
CA ARG A 531 1.89 21.51 11.03
C ARG A 531 1.50 21.36 9.57
N PRO A 532 2.37 20.83 8.72
CA PRO A 532 2.00 20.49 7.35
C PRO A 532 0.87 19.44 7.33
N PRO A 533 0.16 19.32 6.22
CA PRO A 533 -0.82 18.26 6.06
C PRO A 533 -0.14 16.89 6.21
N ALA A 534 -0.81 15.93 6.83
CA ALA A 534 -0.27 14.59 7.00
C ALA A 534 -0.09 13.88 5.64
N ARG A 535 0.96 13.08 5.51
CA ARG A 535 1.14 12.20 4.37
C ARG A 535 0.01 11.18 4.27
N TYR A 536 -0.22 10.67 3.08
CA TYR A 536 -1.21 9.62 2.89
C TYR A 536 -0.74 8.30 3.52
N SER A 537 -1.66 7.64 4.24
CA SER A 537 -1.60 6.21 4.49
C SER A 537 -2.37 5.47 3.38
N GLU A 538 -2.29 4.13 3.31
CA GLU A 538 -3.15 3.38 2.39
C GLU A 538 -4.64 3.67 2.63
N ALA A 539 -5.06 3.75 3.90
CA ALA A 539 -6.44 4.07 4.25
C ALA A 539 -6.89 5.44 3.72
N THR A 540 -6.06 6.47 3.90
CA THR A 540 -6.41 7.83 3.45
C THR A 540 -6.27 7.99 1.94
N LEU A 541 -5.32 7.29 1.29
CA LEU A 541 -5.21 7.28 -0.17
C LEU A 541 -6.41 6.55 -0.82
N LEU A 542 -6.84 5.41 -0.28
CA LEU A 542 -8.07 4.75 -0.73
C LEU A 542 -9.28 5.68 -0.62
N GLY A 543 -9.37 6.46 0.47
CA GLY A 543 -10.42 7.47 0.64
C GLY A 543 -10.32 8.62 -0.37
N ALA A 544 -9.11 9.05 -0.73
CA ALA A 544 -8.90 10.05 -1.77
C ALA A 544 -9.26 9.51 -3.16
N MET A 545 -8.91 8.26 -3.47
CA MET A 545 -9.31 7.60 -4.72
C MET A 545 -10.84 7.46 -4.83
N GLU A 546 -11.51 7.03 -3.76
CA GLU A 546 -12.97 6.92 -3.69
C GLU A 546 -13.65 8.28 -3.84
N GLY A 547 -13.13 9.29 -3.15
CA GLY A 547 -13.67 10.65 -3.15
C GLY A 547 -13.10 11.57 -4.23
N ALA A 548 -12.43 11.06 -5.25
CA ALA A 548 -11.71 11.86 -6.25
C ALA A 548 -12.64 12.81 -7.04
N GLY A 549 -13.94 12.51 -7.15
CA GLY A 549 -14.92 13.43 -7.71
C GLY A 549 -14.96 14.78 -6.99
N LYS A 550 -14.61 14.85 -5.70
CA LYS A 550 -14.53 16.13 -4.96
C LYS A 550 -13.38 17.04 -5.40
N MET A 551 -12.43 16.50 -6.13
CA MET A 551 -11.27 17.23 -6.69
C MET A 551 -11.57 17.80 -8.08
N VAL A 552 -12.71 17.47 -8.67
CA VAL A 552 -13.14 17.87 -10.00
C VAL A 552 -13.97 19.16 -9.90
N ASP A 553 -13.60 20.18 -10.65
CA ASP A 553 -14.28 21.50 -10.61
C ASP A 553 -15.60 21.49 -11.39
N ASP A 554 -15.68 20.74 -12.47
CA ASP A 554 -16.88 20.62 -13.32
C ASP A 554 -17.98 19.80 -12.60
N ASP A 555 -19.18 20.33 -12.51
CA ASP A 555 -20.29 19.72 -11.76
C ASP A 555 -20.81 18.42 -12.40
N GLU A 556 -20.85 18.34 -13.75
CA GLU A 556 -21.34 17.13 -14.46
C GLU A 556 -20.31 15.99 -14.32
N LEU A 557 -19.02 16.31 -14.45
CA LEU A 557 -17.96 15.34 -14.25
C LEU A 557 -17.83 14.92 -12.77
N ARG A 558 -18.08 15.86 -11.86
CA ARG A 558 -18.13 15.58 -10.42
C ARG A 558 -19.25 14.62 -10.08
N GLU A 559 -20.45 14.80 -10.64
CA GLU A 559 -21.57 13.88 -10.44
C GLU A 559 -21.28 12.50 -11.02
N ALA A 560 -20.72 12.41 -12.23
CA ALA A 560 -20.31 11.16 -12.85
C ALA A 560 -19.24 10.40 -12.04
N MET A 561 -18.38 11.12 -11.31
CA MET A 561 -17.33 10.58 -10.44
C MET A 561 -17.80 10.31 -9.01
N GLN A 562 -18.96 10.83 -8.57
CA GLN A 562 -19.39 10.79 -7.16
C GLN A 562 -19.51 9.37 -6.62
N GLU A 563 -19.95 8.43 -7.45
CA GLU A 563 -20.13 7.03 -7.11
C GLU A 563 -18.96 6.13 -7.57
N LYS A 564 -18.12 6.59 -8.49
CA LYS A 564 -17.07 5.79 -9.14
C LYS A 564 -15.69 6.03 -8.56
N GLY A 565 -15.26 7.29 -8.45
CA GLY A 565 -13.91 7.66 -8.02
C GLY A 565 -12.81 7.19 -8.99
N LEU A 566 -11.57 7.20 -8.52
CA LEU A 566 -10.41 6.66 -9.25
C LEU A 566 -10.32 5.14 -9.03
N GLY A 567 -10.57 4.39 -10.10
CA GLY A 567 -10.59 2.93 -10.06
C GLY A 567 -11.81 2.35 -9.35
N THR A 568 -12.06 1.07 -9.60
CA THR A 568 -13.11 0.32 -8.92
C THR A 568 -12.62 -0.25 -7.59
N PRO A 569 -13.48 -0.64 -6.66
CA PRO A 569 -13.06 -1.33 -5.43
C PRO A 569 -12.12 -2.52 -5.70
N ALA A 570 -12.35 -3.26 -6.77
CA ALA A 570 -11.51 -4.40 -7.16
C ALA A 570 -10.09 -4.00 -7.60
N THR A 571 -9.89 -2.81 -8.15
CA THR A 571 -8.63 -2.37 -8.79
C THR A 571 -7.80 -1.42 -7.93
N ARG A 572 -8.39 -0.68 -6.98
CA ARG A 572 -7.69 0.33 -6.16
C ARG A 572 -6.47 -0.25 -5.43
N ALA A 573 -6.65 -1.40 -4.75
CA ALA A 573 -5.53 -2.07 -4.07
C ALA A 573 -4.40 -2.48 -5.03
N ALA A 574 -4.75 -2.97 -6.22
CA ALA A 574 -3.78 -3.36 -7.25
C ALA A 574 -3.03 -2.14 -7.81
N THR A 575 -3.71 -1.00 -7.97
CA THR A 575 -3.10 0.26 -8.39
C THR A 575 -2.05 0.74 -7.37
N ILE A 576 -2.40 0.77 -6.08
CA ILE A 576 -1.45 1.16 -5.01
C ILE A 576 -0.24 0.20 -4.99
N GLU A 577 -0.46 -1.11 -5.03
CA GLU A 577 0.62 -2.09 -5.07
C GLU A 577 1.47 -1.99 -6.36
N GLY A 578 0.85 -1.66 -7.49
CA GLY A 578 1.55 -1.39 -8.75
C GLY A 578 2.53 -0.24 -8.61
N LEU A 579 2.09 0.90 -8.07
CA LEU A 579 2.93 2.07 -7.81
C LEU A 579 4.09 1.77 -6.83
N LEU A 580 3.86 0.94 -5.81
CA LEU A 580 4.89 0.50 -4.88
C LEU A 580 5.90 -0.45 -5.55
N ASN A 581 5.43 -1.42 -6.34
CA ASN A 581 6.29 -2.39 -7.04
C ASN A 581 7.16 -1.71 -8.10
N GLU A 582 6.63 -0.71 -8.79
CA GLU A 582 7.33 0.09 -9.79
C GLU A 582 8.21 1.19 -9.21
N LYS A 583 8.26 1.29 -7.87
CA LYS A 583 9.09 2.25 -7.15
C LYS A 583 8.72 3.71 -7.40
N TYR A 584 7.47 4.00 -7.72
CA TYR A 584 6.96 5.38 -7.69
C TYR A 584 6.68 5.85 -6.26
N MET A 585 6.28 4.94 -5.38
CA MET A 585 6.06 5.21 -3.96
C MET A 585 6.80 4.20 -3.10
N LEU A 586 7.03 4.57 -1.86
CA LEU A 586 7.57 3.70 -0.80
C LEU A 586 6.61 3.71 0.39
N ARG A 587 6.64 2.62 1.14
CA ARG A 587 5.88 2.48 2.37
C ARG A 587 6.83 2.61 3.56
N GLU A 588 6.70 3.69 4.34
CA GLU A 588 7.46 3.92 5.57
C GLU A 588 6.52 3.95 6.76
N GLY A 589 6.57 2.91 7.56
CA GLY A 589 5.58 2.71 8.61
C GLY A 589 4.17 2.60 8.04
N ARG A 590 3.34 3.61 8.31
CA ARG A 590 1.98 3.73 7.75
C ARG A 590 1.89 4.73 6.59
N GLU A 591 2.95 5.48 6.32
CA GLU A 591 2.97 6.55 5.33
C GLU A 591 3.36 6.04 3.95
N LEU A 592 2.80 6.66 2.92
CA LEU A 592 3.15 6.47 1.52
C LEU A 592 3.94 7.71 1.07
N ILE A 593 5.19 7.50 0.67
CA ILE A 593 6.11 8.58 0.29
C ILE A 593 6.43 8.46 -1.20
N PRO A 594 6.24 9.51 -2.01
CA PRO A 594 6.61 9.49 -3.41
C PRO A 594 8.14 9.53 -3.56
N THR A 595 8.65 8.82 -4.55
CA THR A 595 10.09 8.78 -4.87
C THR A 595 10.46 9.85 -5.89
N ALA A 596 11.75 10.06 -6.09
CA ALA A 596 12.26 10.91 -7.17
C ALA A 596 11.71 10.51 -8.54
N LYS A 597 11.49 9.21 -8.80
CA LYS A 597 10.85 8.72 -10.03
C LYS A 597 9.43 9.26 -10.22
N ALA A 598 8.68 9.42 -9.11
CA ALA A 598 7.34 10.00 -9.15
C ALA A 598 7.36 11.48 -9.53
N PHE A 599 8.22 12.26 -8.89
CA PHE A 599 8.38 13.68 -9.23
C PHE A 599 8.83 13.88 -10.67
N GLN A 600 9.79 13.07 -11.15
CA GLN A 600 10.24 13.10 -12.54
C GLN A 600 9.10 12.82 -13.52
N LEU A 601 8.22 11.85 -13.23
CA LEU A 601 7.05 11.59 -14.07
C LEU A 601 6.09 12.78 -14.10
N MET A 602 5.76 13.37 -12.94
CA MET A 602 4.84 14.52 -12.88
C MET A 602 5.43 15.73 -13.62
N THR A 603 6.72 16.02 -13.44
CA THR A 603 7.43 17.08 -14.17
C THR A 603 7.40 16.83 -15.68
N LEU A 604 7.62 15.58 -16.10
CA LEU A 604 7.56 15.22 -17.51
C LEU A 604 6.17 15.45 -18.11
N LEU A 605 5.10 14.97 -17.44
CA LEU A 605 3.73 15.13 -17.94
C LEU A 605 3.31 16.61 -18.02
N ARG A 606 3.69 17.42 -17.03
CA ARG A 606 3.49 18.88 -17.04
C ARG A 606 4.27 19.53 -18.22
N GLY A 607 5.52 19.13 -18.41
CA GLY A 607 6.37 19.63 -19.49
C GLY A 607 5.86 19.29 -20.89
N LEU A 608 5.40 18.09 -21.09
CA LEU A 608 4.81 17.62 -22.35
C LEU A 608 3.42 18.19 -22.61
N GLN A 609 2.82 18.90 -21.65
CA GLN A 609 1.43 19.39 -21.75
C GLN A 609 0.44 18.25 -21.99
N VAL A 610 0.60 17.14 -21.27
CA VAL A 610 -0.30 15.99 -21.25
C VAL A 610 -0.77 15.72 -19.81
N GLU A 611 -1.06 16.82 -19.10
CA GLU A 611 -1.44 16.79 -17.68
C GLU A 611 -2.76 16.07 -17.45
N GLU A 612 -3.61 15.97 -18.46
CA GLU A 612 -4.86 15.21 -18.40
C GLU A 612 -4.65 13.78 -17.90
N LEU A 613 -3.50 13.16 -18.20
CA LEU A 613 -3.14 11.84 -17.67
C LEU A 613 -2.92 11.82 -16.16
N SER A 614 -2.65 12.96 -15.53
CA SER A 614 -2.41 13.09 -14.09
C SER A 614 -3.62 13.58 -13.30
N LYS A 615 -4.68 14.00 -14.00
CA LYS A 615 -5.87 14.61 -13.39
C LYS A 615 -7.02 13.61 -13.28
N PRO A 616 -7.85 13.67 -12.22
CA PRO A 616 -9.04 12.83 -12.08
C PRO A 616 -10.13 13.17 -13.10
N GLU A 617 -10.14 14.39 -13.68
CA GLU A 617 -11.09 14.88 -14.68
C GLU A 617 -11.19 13.95 -15.89
N LEU A 618 -10.06 13.43 -16.37
CA LEU A 618 -10.06 12.46 -17.48
C LEU A 618 -10.91 11.24 -17.17
N THR A 619 -10.83 10.74 -15.93
CA THR A 619 -11.67 9.62 -15.49
C THR A 619 -13.14 10.04 -15.42
N GLY A 620 -13.43 11.23 -14.92
CA GLY A 620 -14.78 11.81 -14.89
C GLY A 620 -15.40 11.93 -16.27
N GLU A 621 -14.66 12.50 -17.22
CA GLU A 621 -15.08 12.65 -18.62
C GLU A 621 -15.41 11.29 -19.26
N TRP A 622 -14.55 10.29 -19.05
CA TRP A 622 -14.82 8.96 -19.61
C TRP A 622 -16.06 8.31 -18.96
N GLU A 623 -16.19 8.38 -17.64
CA GLU A 623 -17.36 7.80 -16.95
C GLU A 623 -18.67 8.49 -17.37
N TYR A 624 -18.64 9.82 -17.57
CA TYR A 624 -19.76 10.58 -18.10
C TYR A 624 -20.14 10.13 -19.51
N LYS A 625 -19.17 10.05 -20.43
CA LYS A 625 -19.39 9.60 -21.81
C LYS A 625 -19.84 8.13 -21.89
N LEU A 626 -19.29 7.28 -21.06
CA LEU A 626 -19.73 5.88 -20.98
C LEU A 626 -21.16 5.76 -20.43
N ALA A 627 -21.56 6.59 -19.48
CA ALA A 627 -22.95 6.64 -19.03
C ALA A 627 -23.91 7.14 -20.11
N GLN A 628 -23.49 8.12 -20.93
CA GLN A 628 -24.27 8.54 -22.10
C GLN A 628 -24.39 7.43 -23.14
N MET A 629 -23.35 6.63 -23.33
CA MET A 629 -23.36 5.46 -24.24
C MET A 629 -24.35 4.40 -23.77
N GLU A 630 -24.38 4.11 -22.46
CA GLU A 630 -25.37 3.19 -21.86
C GLU A 630 -26.82 3.65 -22.11
N GLN A 631 -27.03 4.96 -22.16
CA GLN A 631 -28.34 5.59 -22.46
C GLN A 631 -28.61 5.71 -23.96
N GLY A 632 -27.69 5.29 -24.81
CA GLY A 632 -27.82 5.42 -26.29
C GLY A 632 -27.66 6.86 -26.82
N LYS A 633 -27.16 7.81 -26.01
CA LYS A 633 -26.95 9.21 -26.38
C LYS A 633 -25.61 9.47 -27.07
N LEU A 634 -24.62 8.60 -26.85
CA LEU A 634 -23.29 8.67 -27.47
C LEU A 634 -22.98 7.35 -28.18
N SER A 635 -22.45 7.43 -29.40
CA SER A 635 -22.03 6.23 -30.14
C SER A 635 -20.65 5.76 -29.68
N ARG A 636 -20.43 4.42 -29.70
CA ARG A 636 -19.10 3.86 -29.50
C ARG A 636 -18.06 4.39 -30.50
N ALA A 637 -18.45 4.56 -31.77
CA ALA A 637 -17.55 5.04 -32.81
C ALA A 637 -17.01 6.45 -32.50
N THR A 638 -17.89 7.35 -32.04
CA THR A 638 -17.50 8.72 -31.65
C THR A 638 -16.52 8.69 -30.48
N PHE A 639 -16.85 7.97 -29.43
CA PHE A 639 -15.97 7.86 -28.24
C PHE A 639 -14.59 7.28 -28.59
N MET A 640 -14.54 6.19 -29.34
CA MET A 640 -13.27 5.56 -29.72
C MET A 640 -12.43 6.41 -30.67
N ALA A 641 -13.05 7.24 -31.52
CA ALA A 641 -12.34 8.21 -32.35
C ALA A 641 -11.64 9.29 -31.50
N GLU A 642 -12.33 9.79 -30.47
CA GLU A 642 -11.75 10.74 -29.51
C GLU A 642 -10.57 10.12 -28.73
N ILE A 643 -10.70 8.86 -28.30
CA ILE A 643 -9.63 8.12 -27.63
C ILE A 643 -8.42 7.89 -28.54
N ALA A 644 -8.66 7.58 -29.83
CA ALA A 644 -7.59 7.45 -30.81
C ALA A 644 -6.85 8.78 -31.00
N ALA A 645 -7.58 9.88 -31.20
CA ALA A 645 -6.99 11.22 -31.33
C ALA A 645 -6.19 11.63 -30.08
N MET A 646 -6.70 11.37 -28.88
CA MET A 646 -5.98 11.59 -27.63
C MET A 646 -4.68 10.77 -27.56
N THR A 647 -4.75 9.50 -27.96
CA THR A 647 -3.58 8.60 -27.98
C THR A 647 -2.52 9.12 -28.95
N GLU A 648 -2.92 9.55 -30.14
CA GLU A 648 -2.03 10.18 -31.14
C GLU A 648 -1.40 11.47 -30.59
N HIS A 649 -2.19 12.30 -29.92
CA HIS A 649 -1.72 13.54 -29.29
C HIS A 649 -0.63 13.27 -28.25
N ILE A 650 -0.86 12.33 -27.32
CA ILE A 650 0.12 11.96 -26.29
C ILE A 650 1.43 11.46 -26.92
N VAL A 651 1.35 10.59 -27.93
CA VAL A 651 2.53 10.07 -28.62
C VAL A 651 3.26 11.16 -29.38
N LYS A 652 2.54 12.02 -30.09
CA LYS A 652 3.09 13.17 -30.85
C LYS A 652 3.82 14.12 -29.93
N LYS A 653 3.21 14.55 -28.84
CA LYS A 653 3.84 15.41 -27.82
C LYS A 653 5.14 14.79 -27.28
N ALA A 654 5.13 13.52 -26.90
CA ALA A 654 6.34 12.83 -26.42
C ALA A 654 7.42 12.68 -27.52
N LYS A 655 7.03 12.50 -28.79
CA LYS A 655 7.96 12.34 -29.91
C LYS A 655 8.65 13.64 -30.30
N GLU A 656 7.88 14.73 -30.39
CA GLU A 656 8.31 16.01 -30.92
C GLU A 656 8.97 16.90 -29.86
N TYR A 657 8.78 16.60 -28.59
CA TYR A 657 9.28 17.42 -27.50
C TYR A 657 10.80 17.39 -27.40
N ASP A 658 11.41 18.57 -27.35
CA ASP A 658 12.82 18.70 -27.06
C ASP A 658 13.05 18.48 -25.55
N ARG A 659 13.84 17.49 -25.22
CA ARG A 659 14.08 17.02 -23.86
C ARG A 659 14.76 18.06 -22.97
N ASP A 660 15.56 18.93 -23.56
CA ASP A 660 16.28 19.96 -22.83
C ASP A 660 15.38 21.13 -22.42
N THR A 661 14.16 21.18 -22.96
CA THR A 661 13.15 22.21 -22.67
C THR A 661 12.03 21.75 -21.71
N VAL A 662 12.15 20.59 -21.04
CA VAL A 662 11.16 20.22 -20.00
C VAL A 662 11.11 21.31 -18.94
N PRO A 663 10.00 22.02 -18.74
CA PRO A 663 9.92 23.16 -17.84
C PRO A 663 10.28 22.79 -16.41
N GLY A 664 11.03 23.66 -15.75
CA GLY A 664 11.45 23.55 -14.35
C GLY A 664 12.53 24.59 -14.05
N ASP A 665 12.66 24.92 -12.78
CA ASP A 665 13.78 25.72 -12.30
C ASP A 665 15.02 24.82 -12.20
N TYR A 666 15.86 24.88 -13.21
CA TYR A 666 17.07 24.07 -13.31
C TYR A 666 18.31 24.91 -13.01
N ALA A 667 19.14 24.40 -12.11
CA ALA A 667 20.37 25.07 -11.73
C ALA A 667 21.46 24.95 -12.81
N THR A 668 22.23 26.02 -12.95
CA THR A 668 23.55 25.95 -13.58
C THR A 668 24.58 25.81 -12.48
N VAL A 669 25.34 24.73 -12.51
CA VAL A 669 26.36 24.43 -11.49
C VAL A 669 27.55 25.37 -11.69
N SER A 670 27.97 26.02 -10.61
CA SER A 670 29.10 26.98 -10.66
C SER A 670 30.46 26.28 -10.84
N ALA A 671 30.55 25.01 -10.42
CA ALA A 671 31.78 24.23 -10.59
C ALA A 671 31.91 23.73 -12.04
N PRO A 672 33.11 23.87 -12.65
CA PRO A 672 33.32 23.47 -14.04
C PRO A 672 33.26 21.95 -14.23
N CYS A 673 32.96 21.52 -15.43
CA CYS A 673 32.96 20.12 -15.81
C CYS A 673 34.33 19.47 -15.55
N PRO A 674 34.40 18.35 -14.80
CA PRO A 674 35.69 17.70 -14.47
C PRO A 674 36.37 17.10 -15.68
N ASN A 675 35.67 16.93 -16.82
CA ASN A 675 36.20 16.32 -18.03
C ASN A 675 36.76 17.35 -19.03
N CYS A 676 36.10 18.50 -19.22
CA CYS A 676 36.42 19.47 -20.23
C CYS A 676 36.50 20.92 -19.73
N GLY A 677 36.17 21.19 -18.47
CA GLY A 677 36.10 22.54 -17.92
C GLY A 677 34.86 23.35 -18.32
N GLY A 678 33.95 22.78 -19.11
CA GLY A 678 32.74 23.44 -19.58
C GLY A 678 31.64 23.57 -18.51
N VAL A 679 30.52 24.17 -18.90
CA VAL A 679 29.36 24.43 -18.03
C VAL A 679 28.57 23.15 -17.79
N VAL A 680 28.18 22.88 -16.55
CA VAL A 680 27.28 21.79 -16.18
C VAL A 680 25.91 22.34 -15.81
N LYS A 681 24.88 21.90 -16.50
CA LYS A 681 23.50 22.28 -16.23
C LYS A 681 22.68 21.10 -15.70
N GLU A 682 21.78 21.45 -14.81
CA GLU A 682 20.73 20.55 -14.36
C GLU A 682 19.64 20.43 -15.44
N ASN A 683 19.07 19.26 -15.61
CA ASN A 683 17.79 19.04 -16.26
C ASN A 683 16.87 18.20 -15.36
N TYR A 684 15.69 17.86 -15.80
CA TYR A 684 14.70 17.16 -14.98
C TYR A 684 15.17 15.77 -14.43
N ARG A 685 16.27 15.21 -14.97
CA ARG A 685 16.79 13.89 -14.57
C ARG A 685 18.27 13.87 -14.22
N ARG A 686 19.08 14.74 -14.82
CA ARG A 686 20.53 14.65 -14.78
C ARG A 686 21.18 16.02 -14.65
N TYR A 687 22.42 16.01 -14.26
CA TYR A 687 23.38 17.06 -14.48
C TYR A 687 24.21 16.69 -15.70
N THR A 688 24.32 17.59 -16.68
CA THR A 688 24.96 17.31 -17.98
C THR A 688 25.87 18.47 -18.36
N CYS A 689 27.06 18.15 -18.87
CA CYS A 689 27.92 19.17 -19.47
C CYS A 689 27.31 19.67 -20.77
N THR A 690 27.24 20.99 -20.93
CA THR A 690 26.69 21.70 -22.11
C THR A 690 27.77 22.47 -22.88
N GLY A 691 29.04 22.06 -22.77
CA GLY A 691 30.14 22.70 -23.48
C GLY A 691 30.70 23.94 -22.77
N SER A 692 31.64 24.61 -23.41
CA SER A 692 32.33 25.79 -22.84
C SER A 692 31.46 27.04 -22.83
N ASP A 693 30.54 27.16 -23.75
CA ASP A 693 29.58 28.26 -23.88
C ASP A 693 28.22 27.99 -23.17
N GLY A 694 28.04 26.78 -22.64
CA GLY A 694 26.78 26.39 -22.00
C GLY A 694 25.59 26.18 -22.94
N ALA A 695 25.82 26.21 -24.28
CA ALA A 695 24.77 26.08 -25.31
C ALA A 695 25.10 25.04 -26.39
N SER A 696 26.34 24.50 -26.41
CA SER A 696 26.78 23.50 -27.36
C SER A 696 26.71 22.07 -26.86
N GLU A 697 26.97 21.09 -27.72
CA GLU A 697 27.13 19.70 -27.29
C GLU A 697 28.31 19.57 -26.35
N GLY A 698 28.07 19.05 -25.14
CA GLY A 698 29.06 18.87 -24.12
C GLY A 698 29.98 17.66 -24.39
N CYS A 699 30.97 17.47 -23.53
CA CYS A 699 31.94 16.37 -23.61
C CYS A 699 31.40 14.97 -23.25
N GLY A 700 30.08 14.82 -23.05
CA GLY A 700 29.46 13.56 -22.64
C GLY A 700 29.44 13.31 -21.12
N PHE A 701 30.06 14.22 -20.33
CA PHE A 701 29.97 14.09 -18.86
C PHE A 701 28.54 14.33 -18.40
N SER A 702 28.00 13.36 -17.66
CA SER A 702 26.71 13.51 -17.03
C SER A 702 26.47 12.47 -15.92
N PHE A 703 25.73 12.83 -14.91
CA PHE A 703 25.31 11.91 -13.84
C PHE A 703 23.86 12.14 -13.43
N GLY A 704 23.25 11.10 -12.84
CA GLY A 704 21.85 11.15 -12.44
C GLY A 704 21.61 12.07 -11.24
N LYS A 705 20.55 12.86 -11.29
CA LYS A 705 20.13 13.76 -10.23
C LYS A 705 19.70 13.01 -8.95
N SER A 706 19.27 11.78 -9.08
CA SER A 706 18.72 11.00 -7.96
C SER A 706 19.30 9.59 -7.90
N PRO A 707 20.62 9.45 -7.57
CA PRO A 707 21.22 8.14 -7.42
C PRO A 707 20.57 7.37 -6.27
N ALA A 708 20.28 6.10 -6.49
CA ALA A 708 19.63 5.22 -5.51
C ALA A 708 18.39 5.86 -4.82
N GLY A 709 17.63 6.70 -5.55
CA GLY A 709 16.39 7.30 -5.10
C GLY A 709 16.52 8.55 -4.22
N ARG A 710 17.75 8.98 -3.86
CA ARG A 710 18.02 10.24 -3.16
C ARG A 710 18.31 11.34 -4.19
N THR A 711 17.57 12.43 -4.14
CA THR A 711 17.84 13.60 -4.98
C THR A 711 18.89 14.48 -4.31
N PHE A 712 19.92 14.90 -5.07
CA PHE A 712 20.90 15.86 -4.60
C PHE A 712 20.32 17.26 -4.52
N GLU A 713 20.68 17.98 -3.46
CA GLU A 713 20.55 19.44 -3.43
C GLU A 713 21.65 20.09 -4.30
N VAL A 714 21.34 21.26 -4.88
CA VAL A 714 22.29 21.95 -5.78
C VAL A 714 23.61 22.23 -5.09
N ALA A 715 23.58 22.65 -3.82
CA ALA A 715 24.76 22.90 -3.02
C ALA A 715 25.63 21.65 -2.81
N GLU A 716 25.01 20.48 -2.67
CA GLU A 716 25.69 19.19 -2.59
C GLU A 716 26.38 18.86 -3.92
N VAL A 717 25.70 19.15 -5.04
CA VAL A 717 26.28 18.95 -6.37
C VAL A 717 27.49 19.85 -6.57
N GLU A 718 27.40 21.12 -6.19
CA GLU A 718 28.52 22.06 -6.29
C GLU A 718 29.73 21.64 -5.43
N GLN A 719 29.49 21.22 -4.20
CA GLN A 719 30.53 20.66 -3.35
C GLN A 719 31.14 19.42 -3.98
N PHE A 720 30.30 18.49 -4.40
CA PHE A 720 30.70 17.23 -5.01
C PHE A 720 31.51 17.40 -6.31
N MET A 721 31.12 18.33 -7.17
CA MET A 721 31.84 18.65 -8.39
C MET A 721 33.22 19.25 -8.11
N ARG A 722 33.34 20.07 -7.08
CA ARG A 722 34.60 20.71 -6.66
C ARG A 722 35.53 19.71 -5.96
N ASP A 723 34.99 18.99 -4.95
CA ASP A 723 35.78 18.13 -4.06
C ASP A 723 35.93 16.70 -4.60
N LYS A 724 35.20 16.37 -5.67
CA LYS A 724 35.09 15.04 -6.29
C LYS A 724 34.60 13.93 -5.35
N LYS A 725 34.22 14.27 -4.13
CA LYS A 725 33.68 13.38 -3.10
C LYS A 725 32.73 14.15 -2.20
N ILE A 726 31.65 13.50 -1.75
CA ILE A 726 30.71 14.06 -0.78
C ILE A 726 30.14 12.96 0.10
N GLY A 727 29.86 13.28 1.34
CA GLY A 727 29.21 12.37 2.30
C GLY A 727 29.96 12.26 3.62
N PRO A 728 29.52 11.37 4.50
CA PRO A 728 28.42 10.40 4.28
C PRO A 728 27.05 11.06 4.17
N LEU A 729 26.28 10.67 3.16
CA LEU A 729 24.91 11.14 2.92
C LEU A 729 23.91 10.04 3.23
N ASP A 730 22.81 10.41 3.87
CA ASP A 730 21.67 9.54 4.13
C ASP A 730 20.58 9.66 3.04
N GLY A 731 19.50 8.89 3.16
CA GLY A 731 18.36 8.96 2.23
C GLY A 731 18.50 8.11 0.97
N PHE A 732 19.63 7.44 0.74
CA PHE A 732 19.76 6.45 -0.34
C PHE A 732 18.92 5.20 -0.08
N ARG A 733 18.52 4.54 -1.16
CA ARG A 733 17.74 3.30 -1.11
C ARG A 733 18.33 2.24 -2.01
N SER A 734 18.54 1.06 -1.45
CA SER A 734 19.01 -0.10 -2.21
C SER A 734 17.97 -0.57 -3.24
N LYS A 735 18.34 -1.46 -4.16
CA LYS A 735 17.41 -2.09 -5.12
C LYS A 735 16.22 -2.79 -4.42
N ALA A 736 16.39 -3.23 -3.18
CA ALA A 736 15.34 -3.82 -2.37
C ALA A 736 14.49 -2.78 -1.59
N GLY A 737 14.78 -1.48 -1.73
CA GLY A 737 14.09 -0.38 -1.05
C GLY A 737 14.61 -0.07 0.36
N TRP A 738 15.76 -0.67 0.78
CA TRP A 738 16.36 -0.41 2.09
C TRP A 738 17.06 0.92 2.13
N PRO A 739 16.88 1.74 3.18
CA PRO A 739 17.67 2.93 3.38
C PRO A 739 19.12 2.53 3.69
N PHE A 740 20.05 3.30 3.16
CA PHE A 740 21.47 3.19 3.48
C PHE A 740 22.15 4.56 3.42
N VAL A 741 23.28 4.65 4.07
CA VAL A 741 24.15 5.81 4.08
C VAL A 741 25.38 5.46 3.25
N ALA A 742 25.87 6.36 2.41
CA ALA A 742 27.06 6.17 1.62
C ALA A 742 27.74 7.51 1.30
N GLU A 743 29.01 7.46 1.04
CA GLU A 743 29.73 8.53 0.38
C GLU A 743 29.60 8.36 -1.14
N MET A 744 29.67 9.46 -1.86
CA MET A 744 29.66 9.48 -3.32
C MET A 744 30.97 10.08 -3.82
N ALA A 745 31.55 9.47 -4.85
CA ALA A 745 32.79 9.94 -5.46
C ALA A 745 32.68 10.00 -6.99
N LEU A 746 33.31 11.01 -7.58
CA LEU A 746 33.60 11.05 -9.00
C LEU A 746 34.90 10.29 -9.25
N LYS A 747 34.80 9.18 -10.00
CA LYS A 747 35.98 8.42 -10.42
C LYS A 747 36.16 8.47 -11.93
N TYR A 748 37.39 8.66 -12.39
CA TYR A 748 37.68 8.63 -13.81
C TYR A 748 37.67 7.18 -14.30
N ASN A 749 36.92 6.92 -15.36
CA ASN A 749 36.86 5.63 -16.01
C ASN A 749 37.74 5.68 -17.28
N GLU A 750 38.80 4.91 -17.29
CA GLU A 750 39.79 4.88 -18.41
C GLU A 750 39.20 4.31 -19.70
N GLU A 751 38.23 3.38 -19.59
CA GLU A 751 37.61 2.75 -20.77
C GLU A 751 36.68 3.75 -21.51
N ASP A 752 35.93 4.52 -20.76
CA ASP A 752 34.96 5.50 -21.31
C ASP A 752 35.61 6.88 -21.48
N LYS A 753 36.83 7.09 -21.01
CA LYS A 753 37.54 8.38 -20.95
C LYS A 753 36.65 9.49 -20.35
N ASN A 754 35.94 9.17 -19.28
CA ASN A 754 34.96 10.04 -18.67
C ASN A 754 34.86 9.83 -17.16
N TRP A 755 34.50 10.88 -16.43
CA TRP A 755 34.21 10.78 -15.00
C TRP A 755 32.85 10.17 -14.77
N LYS A 756 32.76 9.25 -13.80
CA LYS A 756 31.52 8.59 -13.38
C LYS A 756 31.25 8.78 -11.90
N LEU A 757 29.98 8.91 -11.57
CA LEU A 757 29.50 8.94 -10.20
C LEU A 757 29.43 7.51 -9.66
N GLU A 758 30.11 7.24 -8.57
CA GLU A 758 30.10 5.95 -7.90
C GLU A 758 29.80 6.10 -6.40
N PHE A 759 29.19 5.06 -5.84
CA PHE A 759 29.07 4.96 -4.39
C PHE A 759 30.40 4.55 -3.80
N ASP A 760 30.84 5.27 -2.78
CA ASP A 760 31.95 4.91 -1.95
C ASP A 760 31.42 4.40 -0.60
N PHE A 761 31.58 3.14 -0.36
CA PHE A 761 31.11 2.49 0.88
C PHE A 761 32.21 2.44 1.95
N GLY A 762 33.28 3.21 1.76
CA GLY A 762 34.49 3.07 2.56
C GLY A 762 35.26 1.77 2.26
N ASP A 763 36.38 1.60 2.88
CA ASP A 763 37.41 0.59 2.52
C ASP A 763 37.03 -0.88 2.82
N ASP A 764 35.78 -1.30 2.67
CA ASP A 764 35.46 -2.74 2.67
C ASP A 764 36.11 -3.51 1.48
N LYS A 765 36.70 -2.79 0.54
CA LYS A 765 37.50 -3.37 -0.57
C LYS A 765 39.01 -3.47 -0.30
N ASN A 766 39.52 -2.81 0.73
CA ASN A 766 40.95 -2.83 1.03
C ASN A 766 41.44 -4.13 1.67
N GLU A 767 40.55 -5.05 2.06
CA GLU A 767 40.93 -6.40 2.47
C GLU A 767 41.57 -7.23 1.32
N GLU A 768 41.32 -6.85 0.05
CA GLU A 768 41.93 -7.52 -1.12
C GLU A 768 43.11 -6.72 -1.74
N SER A 769 43.27 -5.41 -1.43
CA SER A 769 44.28 -4.57 -2.07
C SER A 769 45.64 -4.53 -1.35
N GLY A 770 45.70 -4.99 -0.09
CA GLY A 770 46.95 -4.98 0.68
C GLY A 770 47.48 -3.56 1.00
N GLU A 771 46.66 -2.53 0.90
CA GLU A 771 47.03 -1.14 1.12
C GLU A 771 47.32 -0.88 2.61
N ILE A 772 48.45 -0.25 2.90
CA ILE A 772 48.95 0.03 4.25
C ILE A 772 48.13 1.18 4.86
N VAL A 773 47.55 0.95 6.04
CA VAL A 773 46.72 1.94 6.77
C VAL A 773 47.56 2.67 7.81
N GLU A 774 47.53 4.01 7.79
CA GLU A 774 48.08 4.86 8.85
C GLU A 774 46.95 5.46 9.69
N PHE A 775 46.93 5.19 10.98
CA PHE A 775 45.97 5.77 11.90
C PHE A 775 46.42 7.15 12.37
N THR A 776 45.68 8.19 11.98
CA THR A 776 45.96 9.59 12.36
C THR A 776 45.18 10.05 13.58
N GLY A 777 44.25 9.25 14.10
CA GLY A 777 43.35 9.58 15.23
C GLY A 777 43.75 8.96 16.56
N GLU A 778 43.24 9.53 17.67
CA GLU A 778 43.42 8.95 19.01
C GLU A 778 42.77 7.57 19.14
N SER A 779 43.44 6.68 19.90
CA SER A 779 42.91 5.36 20.21
C SER A 779 41.59 5.46 21.02
N LEU A 780 40.58 4.67 20.62
CA LEU A 780 39.28 4.59 21.31
C LEU A 780 39.33 3.68 22.54
N GLY A 781 40.38 2.87 22.67
CA GLY A 781 40.56 1.92 23.74
C GLY A 781 41.21 0.62 23.33
N PRO A 782 41.48 -0.30 24.28
CA PRO A 782 42.08 -1.58 23.98
C PRO A 782 41.12 -2.55 23.30
N CYS A 783 41.58 -3.24 22.28
CA CYS A 783 40.82 -4.27 21.58
C CYS A 783 40.43 -5.41 22.55
N PRO A 784 39.16 -5.81 22.65
CA PRO A 784 38.72 -6.84 23.58
C PRO A 784 39.23 -8.23 23.18
N LYS A 785 39.81 -8.40 21.97
CA LYS A 785 40.32 -9.65 21.44
C LYS A 785 41.84 -9.80 21.61
N CYS A 786 42.61 -8.75 21.37
CA CYS A 786 44.09 -8.84 21.39
C CYS A 786 44.78 -7.74 22.21
N GLY A 787 44.05 -6.81 22.81
CA GLY A 787 44.58 -5.72 23.64
C GLY A 787 45.21 -4.55 22.89
N SER A 788 45.38 -4.61 21.58
CA SER A 788 45.92 -3.50 20.76
C SER A 788 44.92 -2.35 20.63
N ALA A 789 45.37 -1.18 20.19
CA ALA A 789 44.54 0.00 20.04
C ALA A 789 43.43 -0.24 19.01
N VAL A 790 42.22 0.26 19.32
CA VAL A 790 41.08 0.34 18.38
C VAL A 790 40.97 1.75 17.88
N HIS A 791 40.80 1.92 16.60
CA HIS A 791 40.66 3.21 15.92
C HIS A 791 39.37 3.26 15.09
N GLU A 792 38.92 4.44 14.80
CA GLU A 792 37.87 4.66 13.81
C GLU A 792 38.53 4.69 12.43
N HIS A 793 38.04 3.84 11.52
CA HIS A 793 38.52 3.77 10.15
C HIS A 793 37.38 3.52 9.19
N GLY A 794 37.07 4.50 8.33
CA GLY A 794 35.96 4.48 7.41
C GLY A 794 34.61 4.34 8.14
N SER A 795 33.83 3.34 7.78
CA SER A 795 32.54 3.03 8.39
C SER A 795 32.63 2.06 9.58
N ASN A 796 33.83 1.80 10.09
CA ASN A 796 34.06 0.81 11.12
C ASN A 796 35.00 1.29 12.23
N TYR A 797 34.85 0.70 13.39
CA TYR A 797 35.83 0.70 14.48
C TYR A 797 36.66 -0.55 14.37
N VAL A 798 37.96 -0.43 14.11
CA VAL A 798 38.86 -1.53 13.83
C VAL A 798 40.06 -1.59 14.77
N CYS A 799 40.50 -2.79 15.11
CA CYS A 799 41.74 -2.96 15.84
C CYS A 799 42.94 -2.61 14.92
N SER A 800 43.95 -1.92 15.44
CA SER A 800 45.16 -1.60 14.68
C SER A 800 45.86 -2.83 14.06
N LYS A 801 45.66 -4.00 14.66
CA LYS A 801 46.16 -5.29 14.12
C LYS A 801 45.18 -6.03 13.21
N ALA A 802 44.01 -5.44 12.93
CA ALA A 802 42.99 -6.02 12.04
C ALA A 802 43.13 -5.54 10.58
N VAL A 803 44.04 -4.61 10.31
CA VAL A 803 44.34 -4.05 8.98
C VAL A 803 45.85 -3.99 8.79
N PRO A 804 46.36 -4.04 7.54
CA PRO A 804 47.81 -3.86 7.26
C PRO A 804 48.28 -2.46 7.69
N THR A 805 49.32 -2.39 8.47
CA THR A 805 50.00 -1.14 8.87
C THR A 805 51.48 -1.20 8.52
N ASN A 806 52.16 -0.02 8.54
CA ASN A 806 53.62 0.01 8.31
C ASN A 806 54.42 -0.88 9.28
N GLU A 807 53.92 -0.99 10.54
CA GLU A 807 54.54 -1.80 11.57
C GLU A 807 54.16 -3.28 11.47
N GLN A 808 52.97 -3.58 10.91
CA GLN A 808 52.45 -4.93 10.76
C GLN A 808 51.73 -5.12 9.42
N PRO A 809 52.47 -5.50 8.35
CA PRO A 809 51.87 -5.68 7.01
C PRO A 809 50.82 -6.81 6.90
N THR A 810 50.88 -7.80 7.80
CA THR A 810 49.95 -8.93 7.81
C THR A 810 49.02 -8.82 9.04
N PRO A 811 47.69 -8.71 8.86
CA PRO A 811 46.75 -8.65 9.98
C PRO A 811 46.85 -9.87 10.90
N SER A 812 46.88 -9.64 12.21
CA SER A 812 46.90 -10.69 13.24
C SER A 812 45.70 -10.65 14.17
N CYS A 813 44.76 -9.76 13.93
CA CYS A 813 43.46 -9.65 14.61
C CYS A 813 42.37 -9.48 13.57
N ASP A 814 41.12 -9.67 13.94
CA ASP A 814 39.96 -9.51 13.08
C ASP A 814 38.81 -8.73 13.79
N PHE A 815 39.15 -7.99 14.88
CA PHE A 815 38.17 -7.19 15.58
C PHE A 815 37.72 -6.02 14.74
N LYS A 816 36.41 -6.00 14.43
CA LYS A 816 35.74 -4.97 13.63
C LYS A 816 34.31 -4.76 14.15
N SER A 817 33.85 -3.53 14.26
CA SER A 817 32.48 -3.17 14.59
C SER A 817 32.03 -1.99 13.76
N GLY A 818 30.88 -2.09 13.12
CA GLY A 818 30.35 -1.01 12.27
C GLY A 818 29.94 0.25 13.06
N THR A 819 30.16 1.43 12.49
CA THR A 819 29.63 2.71 13.00
C THR A 819 28.11 2.81 12.84
N LEU A 820 27.54 1.98 11.96
CA LEU A 820 26.10 1.82 11.77
C LEU A 820 25.72 0.34 11.81
N ILE A 821 24.92 -0.08 12.80
CA ILE A 821 24.48 -1.46 12.97
C ILE A 821 22.95 -1.51 12.95
N LEU A 822 22.33 -2.20 12.00
CA LEU A 822 20.87 -2.34 11.85
C LEU A 822 20.13 -0.99 11.95
N GLN A 823 20.64 0.03 11.24
CA GLN A 823 20.14 1.41 11.21
C GLN A 823 20.35 2.23 12.50
N GLN A 824 20.98 1.67 13.50
CA GLN A 824 21.38 2.35 14.72
C GLN A 824 22.80 2.89 14.53
N PRO A 825 23.03 4.20 14.55
CA PRO A 825 24.36 4.76 14.68
C PRO A 825 24.98 4.36 16.01
N ILE A 826 26.24 3.94 15.96
CA ILE A 826 27.04 3.62 17.14
C ILE A 826 28.04 4.75 17.32
N GLU A 827 27.67 5.70 18.16
CA GLU A 827 28.49 6.87 18.44
C GLU A 827 29.83 6.47 19.09
N ARG A 828 30.85 7.31 18.92
CA ARG A 828 32.20 7.10 19.46
C ARG A 828 32.19 6.81 20.97
N GLU A 829 31.35 7.46 21.72
CA GLU A 829 31.16 7.25 23.17
C GLU A 829 30.67 5.84 23.51
N GLN A 830 29.79 5.30 22.66
CA GLN A 830 29.22 3.98 22.86
C GLN A 830 30.23 2.87 22.57
N ILE A 831 31.06 3.03 21.55
CA ILE A 831 32.13 2.07 21.29
C ILE A 831 33.22 2.13 22.37
N VAL A 832 33.63 3.33 22.81
CA VAL A 832 34.58 3.50 23.93
C VAL A 832 34.05 2.81 25.19
N LYS A 833 32.75 2.97 25.47
CA LYS A 833 32.11 2.29 26.59
C LYS A 833 32.11 0.78 26.43
N LEU A 834 31.80 0.26 25.24
CA LEU A 834 31.87 -1.17 24.93
C LEU A 834 33.28 -1.71 25.12
N LEU A 835 34.32 -1.02 24.62
CA LEU A 835 35.70 -1.44 24.77
C LEU A 835 36.16 -1.48 26.23
N ARG A 836 35.67 -0.54 27.06
CA ARG A 836 36.05 -0.43 28.46
C ARG A 836 35.26 -1.36 29.40
N THR A 837 33.95 -1.52 29.16
CA THR A 837 33.01 -2.20 30.08
C THR A 837 32.44 -3.50 29.50
N GLY A 838 32.74 -3.82 28.26
CA GLY A 838 32.16 -4.96 27.55
C GLY A 838 30.76 -4.71 26.95
N LYS A 839 30.08 -3.56 27.19
CA LYS A 839 28.74 -3.28 26.73
C LYS A 839 28.51 -1.79 26.44
N THR A 840 27.56 -1.51 25.51
CA THR A 840 27.02 -0.16 25.31
C THR A 840 25.88 0.15 26.26
N ASP A 841 25.34 1.35 26.23
CA ASP A 841 24.02 1.66 26.77
C ASP A 841 22.92 0.96 25.98
N LEU A 842 21.69 1.03 26.49
CA LEU A 842 20.52 0.53 25.77
C LEU A 842 20.22 1.49 24.60
N LEU A 843 20.48 1.04 23.38
CA LEU A 843 20.22 1.78 22.15
C LEU A 843 18.84 1.38 21.60
N ASP A 844 18.07 2.31 21.03
CA ASP A 844 16.65 2.15 20.78
C ASP A 844 16.22 2.24 19.31
N LYS A 845 17.18 2.51 18.39
CA LYS A 845 16.91 2.67 16.96
C LYS A 845 17.29 1.48 16.07
N PHE A 846 17.60 0.32 16.66
CA PHE A 846 17.84 -0.87 15.85
C PHE A 846 16.59 -1.31 15.10
N VAL A 847 16.73 -1.66 13.81
CA VAL A 847 15.64 -2.20 12.99
C VAL A 847 15.98 -3.62 12.56
N SER A 848 15.17 -4.58 12.97
CA SER A 848 15.38 -5.99 12.64
C SER A 848 15.28 -6.25 11.14
N ASN A 849 16.30 -6.82 10.52
CA ASN A 849 16.30 -7.21 9.10
C ASN A 849 15.21 -8.25 8.76
N ARG A 850 14.81 -9.07 9.75
CA ARG A 850 13.84 -10.15 9.56
C ARG A 850 12.39 -9.67 9.76
N THR A 851 12.14 -8.88 10.82
CA THR A 851 10.78 -8.49 11.21
C THR A 851 10.41 -7.06 10.84
N ARG A 852 11.40 -6.24 10.40
CA ARG A 852 11.22 -4.82 10.06
C ARG A 852 10.73 -3.94 11.20
N ARG A 853 10.78 -4.43 12.43
CA ARG A 853 10.36 -3.69 13.62
C ARG A 853 11.57 -3.10 14.31
N ALA A 854 11.40 -1.89 14.82
CA ALA A 854 12.36 -1.28 15.72
C ALA A 854 12.44 -2.09 17.02
N PHE A 855 13.65 -2.19 17.59
CA PHE A 855 13.86 -2.85 18.87
C PHE A 855 14.99 -2.15 19.63
N LYS A 856 14.98 -2.32 20.96
CA LYS A 856 16.00 -1.79 21.85
C LYS A 856 16.92 -2.92 22.28
N ALA A 857 18.22 -2.68 22.23
CA ALA A 857 19.23 -3.63 22.70
C ALA A 857 20.52 -2.90 23.12
N MET A 858 21.33 -3.53 23.92
CA MET A 858 22.72 -3.19 24.14
C MET A 858 23.59 -3.99 23.16
N LEU A 859 24.69 -3.44 22.72
CA LEU A 859 25.74 -4.21 22.09
C LEU A 859 26.69 -4.70 23.20
N ALA A 860 27.02 -5.97 23.18
CA ALA A 860 27.92 -6.58 24.15
C ALA A 860 28.99 -7.40 23.44
N TRP A 861 30.22 -7.34 23.96
CA TRP A 861 31.30 -8.21 23.51
C TRP A 861 31.04 -9.65 23.98
N ASN A 862 31.01 -10.57 23.04
CA ASN A 862 30.91 -12.00 23.35
C ASN A 862 32.29 -12.66 23.18
N PRO A 863 32.98 -13.05 24.26
CA PRO A 863 34.29 -13.66 24.17
C PRO A 863 34.30 -15.04 23.51
N GLU A 864 33.21 -15.82 23.62
CA GLU A 864 33.09 -17.17 23.04
C GLU A 864 32.95 -17.12 21.52
N GLU A 865 32.22 -16.13 21.02
CA GLU A 865 32.01 -15.94 19.56
C GLU A 865 33.08 -15.01 18.97
N GLY A 866 33.85 -14.29 19.76
CA GLY A 866 34.88 -13.34 19.35
C GLY A 866 34.31 -12.13 18.57
N LYS A 867 33.06 -11.75 18.86
CA LYS A 867 32.38 -10.65 18.14
C LYS A 867 31.40 -9.87 19.05
N VAL A 868 31.00 -8.70 18.56
CA VAL A 868 29.94 -7.88 19.19
C VAL A 868 28.57 -8.49 18.86
N THR A 869 27.74 -8.71 19.90
CA THR A 869 26.43 -9.34 19.82
C THR A 869 25.36 -8.47 20.50
N PHE A 870 24.09 -8.78 20.25
CA PHE A 870 22.97 -8.07 20.88
C PHE A 870 22.62 -8.67 22.25
N GLU A 871 22.53 -7.82 23.25
CA GLU A 871 22.00 -8.16 24.58
C GLU A 871 20.71 -7.38 24.83
N PHE A 872 19.64 -8.08 25.16
CA PHE A 872 18.34 -7.47 25.37
C PHE A 872 18.12 -7.20 26.86
N ALA A 873 17.58 -6.02 27.19
CA ALA A 873 17.20 -5.70 28.57
C ALA A 873 16.14 -6.67 29.09
N PRO A 874 16.19 -7.07 30.39
CA PRO A 874 15.15 -7.88 31.02
C PRO A 874 13.79 -7.19 30.87
N ARG A 875 12.78 -7.93 30.44
CA ARG A 875 11.41 -7.40 30.37
C ARG A 875 10.85 -7.26 31.78
N GLU A 876 10.57 -6.08 32.23
CA GLU A 876 9.78 -5.83 33.42
C GLU A 876 8.31 -6.22 33.14
N GLY A 877 7.80 -7.20 33.91
CA GLY A 877 6.38 -7.52 34.03
C GLY A 877 5.72 -8.21 32.86
N GLY A 878 6.01 -9.48 32.60
CA GLY A 878 5.27 -10.27 31.61
C GLY A 878 5.26 -11.75 31.95
N LYS A 879 4.08 -12.38 32.03
CA LYS A 879 3.83 -13.78 32.28
C LYS A 879 4.74 -14.68 31.45
N LYS A 880 5.42 -15.60 32.12
CA LYS A 880 6.28 -16.65 31.53
C LYS A 880 5.47 -17.53 30.58
N TYR A 881 5.74 -17.42 29.28
CA TYR A 881 5.42 -18.48 28.32
C TYR A 881 6.59 -19.46 28.24
N PRO A 882 6.35 -20.77 28.08
CA PRO A 882 7.42 -21.75 28.02
C PRO A 882 8.28 -21.54 26.77
N PRO A 883 9.58 -21.83 26.81
CA PRO A 883 10.51 -21.57 25.74
C PRO A 883 10.21 -22.44 24.52
N ARG A 884 10.04 -21.77 23.39
CA ARG A 884 9.94 -22.40 22.07
C ARG A 884 11.32 -22.94 21.72
N LYS A 885 11.44 -24.25 21.57
CA LYS A 885 12.68 -24.94 21.17
C LYS A 885 13.23 -24.34 19.87
N THR A 886 14.37 -23.71 19.96
CA THR A 886 15.20 -23.33 18.84
C THR A 886 15.87 -24.59 18.27
N ALA A 887 15.74 -24.78 16.96
CA ALA A 887 16.43 -25.85 16.25
C ALA A 887 17.93 -25.63 16.30
N ALA A 888 18.63 -26.56 16.94
CA ALA A 888 20.07 -26.57 17.02
C ALA A 888 20.71 -26.87 15.66
N THR A 889 21.67 -26.08 15.32
CA THR A 889 22.65 -26.30 14.25
C THR A 889 23.49 -27.54 14.64
N LYS A 890 23.51 -28.50 13.75
CA LYS A 890 24.37 -29.69 13.87
C LYS A 890 25.82 -29.36 13.49
N THR A 891 26.76 -29.63 14.38
CA THR A 891 28.14 -29.96 14.06
C THR A 891 28.43 -31.41 14.42
N PRO A 892 29.31 -32.12 13.72
CA PRO A 892 29.39 -33.55 13.75
C PRO A 892 30.55 -34.04 14.64
N PHE A 893 30.50 -35.34 14.92
CA PHE A 893 31.51 -36.28 15.47
C PHE A 893 31.43 -36.68 16.93
N GLY A 894 31.25 -38.01 17.10
CA GLY A 894 31.62 -38.77 18.28
C GLY A 894 30.79 -40.03 18.49
N LYS A 895 31.40 -41.16 18.15
CA LYS A 895 30.89 -42.54 18.32
C LYS A 895 30.68 -42.92 19.80
N ALA A 896 29.67 -43.72 20.07
CA ALA A 896 29.77 -45.12 20.61
C ALA A 896 28.73 -45.47 21.68
N VAL A 897 28.07 -46.61 21.39
CA VAL A 897 27.83 -47.82 22.22
C VAL A 897 26.65 -47.88 23.22
N VAL A 898 25.59 -48.58 22.77
CA VAL A 898 24.85 -49.73 23.32
C VAL A 898 24.39 -49.74 24.78
N LYS A 899 23.07 -49.95 25.00
CA LYS A 899 22.43 -51.15 25.60
C LYS A 899 20.92 -50.94 25.84
N LYS A 900 20.15 -51.81 25.21
CA LYS A 900 19.10 -52.73 25.58
C LYS A 900 18.35 -52.58 26.92
N ALA A 901 17.03 -52.58 26.85
CA ALA A 901 16.06 -53.59 27.41
C ALA A 901 14.65 -52.99 27.37
N ALA A 902 13.75 -53.51 26.68
CA ALA A 902 12.90 -54.71 26.84
C ALA A 902 11.57 -54.48 27.58
N ALA A 903 10.50 -54.66 26.77
CA ALA A 903 9.28 -55.43 27.05
C ALA A 903 8.20 -54.83 27.98
N LYS A 904 6.94 -54.75 27.57
CA LYS A 904 5.98 -55.82 27.37
C LYS A 904 4.63 -55.30 26.94
N THR A 905 4.07 -55.94 25.93
CA THR A 905 2.63 -56.03 25.63
C THR A 905 1.96 -56.99 26.67
N PRO A 906 0.61 -57.14 26.77
CA PRO A 906 -0.20 -57.75 25.74
C PRO A 906 -1.69 -57.31 25.63
N ALA A 907 -2.24 -57.54 24.45
CA ALA A 907 -3.33 -58.46 24.01
C ALA A 907 -4.79 -58.06 24.35
N ALA A 908 -5.59 -57.88 23.41
CA ALA A 908 -6.37 -58.69 22.48
C ALA A 908 -7.85 -58.87 22.93
N LYS A 909 -8.75 -58.66 22.00
CA LYS A 909 -9.69 -59.61 21.42
C LYS A 909 -10.82 -58.89 20.67
N THR A 910 -10.86 -59.09 19.35
CA THR A 910 -11.89 -59.84 18.56
C THR A 910 -13.34 -59.34 18.69
N ALA A 911 -14.14 -59.15 17.68
CA ALA A 911 -14.33 -59.86 16.40
C ALA A 911 -15.35 -59.20 15.48
N LYS A 912 -15.19 -59.49 14.19
CA LYS A 912 -16.16 -59.70 13.08
C LYS A 912 -17.02 -58.55 12.58
N ALA A 913 -16.72 -58.03 11.41
CA ALA A 913 -17.08 -58.39 10.06
C ALA A 913 -18.55 -58.14 9.66
N THR A 914 -18.76 -57.19 8.75
CA THR A 914 -19.42 -57.45 7.44
C THR A 914 -19.31 -56.23 6.49
N ALA A 915 -18.82 -56.55 5.37
CA ALA A 915 -18.92 -56.07 3.97
C ALA A 915 -19.42 -54.64 3.60
N ALA A 916 -18.49 -53.95 2.93
CA ALA A 916 -18.61 -53.29 1.63
C ALA A 916 -19.56 -52.09 1.40
N LYS A 917 -18.92 -50.93 1.24
CA LYS A 917 -19.06 -50.12 -0.02
C LYS A 917 -17.98 -49.04 -0.07
N LYS A 918 -17.24 -49.05 -1.15
CA LYS A 918 -16.20 -48.08 -1.49
C LYS A 918 -16.74 -46.66 -1.51
N VAL A 919 -16.20 -45.78 -0.66
CA VAL A 919 -16.29 -44.32 -0.80
C VAL A 919 -14.88 -43.78 -0.75
N ALA A 920 -14.55 -43.01 -1.77
CA ALA A 920 -13.23 -42.43 -2.00
C ALA A 920 -12.79 -41.51 -0.84
N LYS A 921 -11.56 -41.69 -0.38
CA LYS A 921 -10.89 -40.87 0.60
C LYS A 921 -10.67 -39.44 0.09
N PRO A 922 -10.86 -38.42 0.90
CA PRO A 922 -10.40 -37.08 0.59
C PRO A 922 -8.87 -37.02 0.66
N LYS A 923 -8.26 -36.40 -0.36
CA LYS A 923 -6.82 -36.15 -0.43
C LYS A 923 -6.41 -35.20 0.69
N ALA A 924 -5.49 -35.64 1.52
CA ALA A 924 -4.76 -34.85 2.51
C ALA A 924 -3.94 -33.72 1.85
N PRO A 925 -3.65 -32.61 2.56
CA PRO A 925 -2.89 -31.50 2.01
C PRO A 925 -1.45 -31.94 1.70
N ARG A 926 -1.00 -31.60 0.49
CA ARG A 926 0.38 -31.80 0.03
C ARG A 926 1.34 -31.04 0.94
N LYS A 927 2.05 -31.73 1.78
CA LYS A 927 3.38 -31.34 2.22
C LYS A 927 4.26 -31.35 0.98
N THR A 928 4.89 -30.25 0.62
CA THR A 928 5.97 -30.19 -0.34
C THR A 928 7.14 -31.00 0.24
N ALA A 929 7.14 -32.29 -0.05
CA ALA A 929 8.35 -33.07 0.02
C ALA A 929 9.29 -32.53 -1.05
N VAL A 930 10.46 -32.05 -0.67
CA VAL A 930 11.57 -31.82 -1.62
C VAL A 930 11.92 -33.20 -2.18
N GLY A 931 11.41 -33.50 -3.38
CA GLY A 931 11.70 -34.74 -4.08
C GLY A 931 13.20 -34.81 -4.34
N THR A 932 13.87 -35.81 -3.83
CA THR A 932 15.25 -36.14 -4.20
C THR A 932 15.20 -36.81 -5.57
N LEU A 933 16.05 -36.32 -6.48
CA LEU A 933 16.18 -36.76 -7.87
C LEU A 933 17.47 -37.58 -8.04
N LYS A 934 17.43 -38.59 -8.90
CA LYS A 934 18.61 -39.40 -9.21
C LYS A 934 19.31 -38.84 -10.48
N PRO A 935 20.64 -38.60 -10.41
CA PRO A 935 21.39 -38.13 -11.57
C PRO A 935 21.59 -39.25 -12.60
N SER A 936 21.66 -38.88 -13.86
CA SER A 936 22.10 -39.81 -14.93
C SER A 936 23.55 -40.23 -14.73
N ALA A 937 24.03 -41.29 -15.34
CA ALA A 937 25.40 -41.79 -15.22
C ALA A 937 26.47 -40.72 -15.54
N SER A 938 26.23 -39.88 -16.55
CA SER A 938 27.11 -38.76 -16.90
C SER A 938 27.16 -37.66 -15.86
N LEU A 939 26.00 -37.33 -15.27
CA LEU A 939 25.93 -36.33 -14.20
C LEU A 939 26.50 -36.90 -12.87
N ALA A 940 26.26 -38.18 -12.59
CA ALA A 940 26.81 -38.87 -11.42
C ALA A 940 28.36 -38.89 -11.41
N ALA A 941 29.00 -38.97 -12.58
CA ALA A 941 30.46 -38.87 -12.71
C ALA A 941 31.02 -37.49 -12.29
N VAL A 942 30.16 -36.45 -12.24
CA VAL A 942 30.56 -35.08 -11.83
C VAL A 942 30.20 -34.82 -10.35
N ILE A 943 29.01 -35.22 -9.92
CA ILE A 943 28.49 -34.85 -8.58
C ILE A 943 28.43 -35.99 -7.56
N GLY A 944 28.74 -37.23 -8.00
CA GLY A 944 28.65 -38.46 -7.22
C GLY A 944 27.33 -39.21 -7.37
N ASP A 945 27.37 -40.54 -7.09
CA ASP A 945 26.17 -41.39 -7.11
C ASP A 945 25.35 -41.19 -5.82
N GLY A 946 24.21 -40.56 -5.92
CA GLY A 946 23.30 -40.31 -4.81
C GLY A 946 22.01 -39.69 -5.29
N THR A 947 21.02 -39.63 -4.43
CA THR A 947 19.77 -38.88 -4.69
C THR A 947 19.89 -37.50 -4.03
N TYR A 948 19.69 -36.45 -4.81
CA TYR A 948 19.95 -35.08 -4.40
C TYR A 948 18.71 -34.18 -4.60
N ALA A 949 18.51 -33.17 -3.76
CA ALA A 949 17.58 -32.09 -4.07
C ALA A 949 18.11 -31.28 -5.27
N ARG A 950 17.25 -30.78 -6.15
CA ARG A 950 17.66 -30.03 -7.37
C ARG A 950 18.60 -28.85 -7.06
N THR A 951 18.42 -28.17 -5.94
CA THR A 951 19.30 -27.10 -5.47
C THR A 951 20.68 -27.60 -5.06
N GLU A 952 20.76 -28.80 -4.53
CA GLU A 952 22.00 -29.45 -4.13
C GLU A 952 22.82 -29.93 -5.35
N VAL A 953 22.14 -30.41 -6.38
CA VAL A 953 22.78 -30.76 -7.67
C VAL A 953 23.44 -29.55 -8.28
N VAL A 954 22.73 -28.43 -8.36
CA VAL A 954 23.29 -27.16 -8.90
C VAL A 954 24.50 -26.72 -8.08
N LYS A 955 24.44 -26.79 -6.75
CA LYS A 955 25.59 -26.43 -5.89
C LYS A 955 26.79 -27.31 -6.16
N LYS A 956 26.64 -28.64 -6.21
CA LYS A 956 27.72 -29.59 -6.45
C LYS A 956 28.39 -29.42 -7.82
N ILE A 957 27.62 -29.10 -8.88
CA ILE A 957 28.20 -28.80 -10.19
C ILE A 957 29.01 -27.51 -10.15
N TRP A 958 28.53 -26.48 -9.47
CA TRP A 958 29.28 -25.24 -9.30
C TRP A 958 30.57 -25.43 -8.48
N ASP A 959 30.52 -26.24 -7.44
CA ASP A 959 31.69 -26.62 -6.65
C ASP A 959 32.71 -27.34 -7.54
N TYR A 960 32.28 -28.24 -8.45
CA TYR A 960 33.15 -28.90 -9.43
C TYR A 960 33.76 -27.92 -10.44
N ILE A 961 32.93 -27.02 -11.01
CA ILE A 961 33.39 -26.01 -11.99
C ILE A 961 34.46 -25.10 -11.37
N LYS A 962 34.27 -24.67 -10.13
CA LYS A 962 35.22 -23.80 -9.41
C LYS A 962 36.49 -24.56 -9.03
N ALA A 963 36.37 -25.79 -8.53
CA ALA A 963 37.52 -26.62 -8.12
C ALA A 963 38.45 -26.96 -9.31
N ASN A 964 37.92 -27.02 -10.52
CA ASN A 964 38.67 -27.32 -11.74
C ASN A 964 38.97 -26.09 -12.63
N ASN A 965 38.64 -24.86 -12.13
CA ASN A 965 38.84 -23.57 -12.85
C ASN A 965 38.27 -23.57 -14.27
N LEU A 966 37.08 -24.12 -14.46
CA LEU A 966 36.45 -24.29 -15.76
C LEU A 966 35.61 -23.07 -16.23
N GLN A 967 35.62 -21.96 -15.50
CA GLN A 967 35.08 -20.70 -15.97
C GLN A 967 36.06 -20.01 -16.92
N ASP A 968 35.52 -19.45 -18.01
CA ASP A 968 36.36 -18.68 -18.93
C ASP A 968 36.87 -17.40 -18.23
N PRO A 969 38.20 -17.15 -18.22
CA PRO A 969 38.79 -15.95 -17.60
C PRO A 969 38.27 -14.64 -18.21
N ALA A 970 37.94 -14.63 -19.51
CA ALA A 970 37.47 -13.47 -20.24
C ALA A 970 35.96 -13.23 -20.07
N ASP A 971 35.17 -14.30 -19.90
CA ASP A 971 33.74 -14.22 -19.63
C ASP A 971 33.32 -15.24 -18.56
N LYS A 972 33.26 -14.81 -17.31
CA LYS A 972 32.87 -15.63 -16.15
C LYS A 972 31.48 -16.25 -16.24
N ARG A 973 30.68 -15.86 -17.23
CA ARG A 973 29.36 -16.45 -17.51
C ARG A 973 29.44 -17.69 -18.37
N SER A 974 30.59 -17.91 -18.99
CA SER A 974 30.89 -19.04 -19.86
C SER A 974 31.70 -20.11 -19.12
N ILE A 975 31.33 -21.37 -19.29
CA ILE A 975 31.92 -22.53 -18.64
C ILE A 975 32.49 -23.43 -19.73
N LYS A 976 33.81 -23.63 -19.74
CA LYS A 976 34.49 -24.59 -20.63
C LYS A 976 34.30 -25.98 -20.07
N ALA A 977 33.87 -26.91 -20.91
CA ALA A 977 33.67 -28.28 -20.49
C ALA A 977 34.97 -29.07 -20.51
N ASP A 978 35.34 -29.69 -19.40
CA ASP A 978 36.29 -30.78 -19.38
C ASP A 978 35.64 -32.09 -19.84
N GLY A 979 36.38 -33.19 -19.96
CA GLY A 979 35.86 -34.46 -20.45
C GLY A 979 34.60 -34.98 -19.68
N LYS A 980 34.46 -34.64 -18.41
CA LYS A 980 33.29 -35.04 -17.61
C LYS A 980 32.10 -34.10 -17.85
N LEU A 981 32.32 -32.80 -17.92
CA LEU A 981 31.25 -31.85 -18.21
C LEU A 981 30.82 -31.89 -19.67
N GLN A 982 31.70 -32.28 -20.60
CA GLN A 982 31.36 -32.46 -22.00
C GLN A 982 30.31 -33.57 -22.18
N ALA A 983 30.42 -34.66 -21.41
CA ALA A 983 29.44 -35.73 -21.36
C ALA A 983 28.07 -35.31 -20.81
N VAL A 984 28.03 -34.22 -19.97
CA VAL A 984 26.81 -33.62 -19.42
C VAL A 984 26.28 -32.52 -20.32
N PHE A 985 27.16 -31.66 -20.86
CA PHE A 985 26.74 -30.49 -21.67
C PHE A 985 26.39 -30.88 -23.11
N GLY A 986 27.01 -31.94 -23.65
CA GLY A 986 26.91 -32.33 -25.03
C GLY A 986 27.59 -31.34 -26.00
N LYS A 987 28.45 -30.44 -25.45
CA LYS A 987 29.18 -29.42 -26.21
C LYS A 987 30.39 -28.92 -25.37
N ASP A 988 31.37 -28.30 -26.03
CA ASP A 988 32.62 -27.87 -25.42
C ASP A 988 32.49 -26.68 -24.45
N GLN A 989 31.38 -25.93 -24.52
CA GLN A 989 31.16 -24.75 -23.73
C GLN A 989 29.65 -24.54 -23.48
N ALA A 990 29.28 -24.13 -22.27
CA ALA A 990 27.92 -23.78 -21.93
C ALA A 990 27.89 -22.49 -21.08
N THR A 991 26.85 -21.69 -21.20
CA THR A 991 26.66 -20.53 -20.36
C THR A 991 26.01 -20.91 -19.01
N MET A 992 26.22 -20.09 -17.97
CA MET A 992 25.60 -20.29 -16.66
C MET A 992 24.06 -20.35 -16.73
N PHE A 993 23.45 -19.72 -17.74
CA PHE A 993 22.00 -19.72 -17.94
C PHE A 993 21.48 -21.03 -18.56
N GLU A 994 22.30 -21.66 -19.43
CA GLU A 994 21.97 -22.95 -20.03
C GLU A 994 22.13 -24.12 -19.06
N LEU A 995 22.99 -23.93 -18.03
CA LEU A 995 23.34 -24.96 -17.04
C LEU A 995 22.11 -25.56 -16.36
N ALA A 996 21.15 -24.71 -15.96
CA ALA A 996 19.92 -25.15 -15.30
C ALA A 996 19.01 -26.03 -16.19
N GLY A 997 18.99 -25.73 -17.50
CA GLY A 997 18.28 -26.52 -18.52
C GLY A 997 18.97 -27.85 -18.81
N ILE A 998 20.29 -27.84 -18.88
CA ILE A 998 21.11 -29.05 -19.12
C ILE A 998 20.98 -30.02 -17.95
N ILE A 999 21.17 -29.53 -16.70
CA ILE A 999 20.97 -30.32 -15.48
C ILE A 999 19.57 -30.96 -15.43
N GLY A 1000 18.54 -30.23 -15.85
CA GLY A 1000 17.18 -30.75 -15.86
C GLY A 1000 16.97 -31.99 -16.73
N LYS A 1001 17.79 -32.20 -17.78
CA LYS A 1001 17.72 -33.38 -18.67
C LYS A 1001 18.40 -34.61 -18.07
N HIS A 1002 19.29 -34.40 -17.07
CA HIS A 1002 20.08 -35.45 -16.43
C HIS A 1002 19.56 -35.83 -15.03
N LEU A 1003 18.35 -35.39 -14.64
CA LEU A 1003 17.71 -35.70 -13.36
C LEU A 1003 16.38 -36.42 -13.55
N SER A 1004 16.23 -37.58 -12.98
CA SER A 1004 15.03 -38.43 -13.02
C SER A 1004 14.40 -38.65 -11.61
#